data_2b448a5f1e3998967ccc49a5e63b9432
#
_entry.id   2b448a5f1e3998967ccc49a5e63b9432
#
_cell.length_a   1.000
_cell.length_b   1.000
_cell.length_c   1.000
_cell.angle_alpha   90.00
_cell.angle_beta   90.00
_cell.angle_gamma   90.00
#
_symmetry.space_group_name_H-M   'P 1'
#
loop_
_entity.id
_entity.type
_entity.pdbx_description
1 polymer ?
#
loop_
_entity_poly.entity_id
_entity_poly.type
_entity_poly.pdbx_seq_one_letter_code
_entity_poly.pdbx_strand_id
1 'polypeptide(L)'
;MFIFISLYLLPPLHLFLHVTATEDYLLPYSPTDLILLNCGASSSSSSPDGRSWDGDSQSKFAASNPPEASSVFNSSTQDPSVQQVPYMTARIFHSKFTYTFLLLPGPKFVRLYFYPAAYSNLDISKSYFSLSVNNYKLLSNFSASLAVSAITPPVDYFTKEFIITVWDNQKFELTFTPSPSSFAFINGIEIFSMPDSFYARGNDNPLTYVGFDYYFYLDNTTALETVYRLNVGGQDINSIGDTGMYRTWNTDSEYLPGSKGNTPYLPGVKIKYTAKTPAYSAPVMVYSTMRSMGTEPRVNMNSNLTWLFPVDAGFHYLLRLHFCETRQEVKNENAQVFLIFINDQTAQYDADVIHMSGGNGIPVYKDYIVQVPQGSQSKQDLWLALHPNMELKPRYADAILNGLEIFKLNTTDGNLAGLNPEPAVAPPPAETNPSLQERRTGKRSSILHVIGIVGGSIGAVIACSLIVYFFAFKYQETPRPATTISSSLPADLCRRFTLVEVNEATRNFDEQNIIGLGGFGTVYKGYIKNGSIAVAIKRLDSSSHQGTREFQTEIKMLSNLRHRHLVSLIGYCDDHGEMILVYDYMSRGTLREHLYKTKSSPLPWKQRLEICIGAAKGLHYLHSGAKHTIIHRDVKSTNILLDENLVAKVSDFGLSRLGPTSTSQTHVSTVVKGSFGYIDPEYYRRQQLTEKSDVYSFGVVLFEVLCARPPVISSSPNEKASLAEWARKFYQRGTVDQIVDPHLKGEVTPVSINKFAEIANSCLHGQGIERPNMGDVVWGLEFALQLQQTAEKNPNSVVGMNMENKRSLLLKNEDLKCS
;
A
#
# COMPACT_ATOMS: atom_id res chain seq x y z
N MET A 1 53.99 17.81 57.03
CA MET A 1 52.89 16.85 57.17
C MET A 1 51.55 17.27 56.49
N PHE A 2 51.54 18.41 55.81
CA PHE A 2 50.29 18.92 55.12
C PHE A 2 50.31 18.76 53.62
N ILE A 3 51.38 18.29 53.00
CA ILE A 3 51.44 18.11 51.56
C ILE A 3 51.09 16.70 51.13
N PHE A 4 51.09 15.66 51.97
CA PHE A 4 50.79 14.27 51.65
C PHE A 4 49.31 13.92 51.76
N ILE A 5 48.44 14.75 52.36
CA ILE A 5 46.99 14.50 52.48
C ILE A 5 46.20 14.97 51.22
N SER A 6 46.73 15.90 50.45
CA SER A 6 46.06 16.45 49.26
C SER A 6 46.17 15.54 48.02
N LEU A 7 47.12 14.54 48.02
CA LEU A 7 47.35 13.69 46.86
C LEU A 7 46.49 12.40 46.88
N TYR A 8 45.88 12.06 48.02
CA TYR A 8 45.03 10.84 48.13
C TYR A 8 43.54 11.08 48.00
N LEU A 9 43.08 12.33 47.94
CA LEU A 9 41.67 12.66 47.77
C LEU A 9 41.27 13.03 46.31
N LEU A 10 42.24 13.21 45.44
CA LEU A 10 41.98 13.52 44.01
C LEU A 10 41.56 12.33 43.11
N PRO A 11 42.06 11.09 43.31
CA PRO A 11 41.61 10.00 42.46
C PRO A 11 40.15 9.57 42.65
N PRO A 12 39.54 9.55 43.87
CA PRO A 12 38.14 9.20 44.02
C PRO A 12 37.19 10.30 43.55
N LEU A 13 37.59 11.58 43.49
CA LEU A 13 36.74 12.64 42.97
C LEU A 13 36.68 12.65 41.46
N HIS A 14 37.75 12.25 40.74
CA HIS A 14 37.72 12.06 39.31
C HIS A 14 36.94 10.81 38.89
N LEU A 15 36.90 9.76 39.72
CA LEU A 15 36.11 8.54 39.42
C LEU A 15 34.58 8.79 39.62
N PHE A 16 34.19 9.71 40.52
CA PHE A 16 32.78 10.05 40.71
C PHE A 16 32.21 11.03 39.67
N LEU A 17 33.06 11.79 38.97
CA LEU A 17 32.62 12.70 37.90
C LEU A 17 32.51 12.03 36.56
N HIS A 18 33.03 10.80 36.37
CA HIS A 18 32.87 10.06 35.13
C HIS A 18 31.69 9.06 35.10
N VAL A 19 30.95 8.88 36.23
CA VAL A 19 29.85 7.89 36.27
C VAL A 19 28.47 8.50 35.98
N THR A 20 28.33 9.82 35.81
CA THR A 20 27.03 10.47 35.62
C THR A 20 26.72 10.93 34.19
N ALA A 21 27.54 10.63 33.22
CA ALA A 21 27.36 11.15 31.85
C ALA A 21 26.87 10.15 30.81
N THR A 22 26.37 8.95 31.14
CA THR A 22 26.16 7.90 30.12
C THR A 22 24.75 7.36 29.99
N GLU A 23 23.71 7.94 30.59
CA GLU A 23 22.35 7.33 30.51
C GLU A 23 21.21 8.26 30.07
N ASP A 24 21.46 9.48 29.60
CA ASP A 24 20.41 10.41 29.16
C ASP A 24 19.53 9.87 28.02
N TYR A 25 20.06 8.95 27.17
CA TYR A 25 19.31 8.34 26.10
C TYR A 25 18.26 7.31 26.57
N LEU A 26 18.28 6.90 27.83
CA LEU A 26 17.30 5.97 28.41
C LEU A 26 16.12 6.71 29.07
N LEU A 27 16.22 8.01 29.29
CA LEU A 27 15.19 8.79 29.91
C LEU A 27 14.13 9.28 28.92
N PRO A 28 12.88 9.44 29.36
CA PRO A 28 11.88 10.17 28.60
C PRO A 28 12.34 11.59 28.33
N TYR A 29 11.93 12.14 27.18
CA TYR A 29 12.23 13.52 26.83
C TYR A 29 11.53 14.50 27.78
N SER A 30 12.26 15.53 28.24
CA SER A 30 11.70 16.63 29.02
C SER A 30 11.80 17.92 28.21
N PRO A 31 10.66 18.49 27.74
CA PRO A 31 10.66 19.70 26.93
C PRO A 31 11.12 20.94 27.75
N THR A 32 11.88 21.81 27.09
CA THR A 32 12.32 23.11 27.69
C THR A 32 11.21 24.17 27.58
N ASP A 33 10.37 24.11 26.55
CA ASP A 33 9.14 24.89 26.46
C ASP A 33 7.94 23.93 26.53
N LEU A 34 6.92 24.28 27.31
CA LEU A 34 5.64 23.56 27.36
C LEU A 34 4.54 24.58 27.62
N ILE A 35 3.70 24.80 26.63
CA ILE A 35 2.52 25.66 26.66
C ILE A 35 1.29 24.84 26.33
N LEU A 36 0.32 24.81 27.25
CA LEU A 36 -0.95 24.11 27.11
C LEU A 36 -2.07 25.11 27.34
N LEU A 37 -2.80 25.47 26.28
CA LEU A 37 -3.94 26.41 26.34
C LEU A 37 -5.25 25.68 26.08
N ASN A 38 -6.17 25.74 27.02
CA ASN A 38 -7.56 25.38 26.88
C ASN A 38 -8.33 26.61 26.41
N CYS A 39 -8.55 26.66 25.09
CA CYS A 39 -9.09 27.84 24.42
C CYS A 39 -10.59 28.04 24.76
N GLY A 40 -10.94 29.26 25.19
CA GLY A 40 -12.29 29.58 25.67
C GLY A 40 -12.51 29.32 27.15
N ALA A 41 -11.61 28.65 27.84
CA ALA A 41 -11.70 28.43 29.28
C ALA A 41 -11.29 29.68 30.08
N SER A 42 -11.97 29.93 31.22
CA SER A 42 -11.68 31.05 32.12
C SER A 42 -10.62 30.72 33.18
N SER A 43 -10.33 29.48 33.45
CA SER A 43 -9.40 28.99 34.46
C SER A 43 -8.60 27.79 33.99
N SER A 44 -7.51 27.50 34.67
CA SER A 44 -6.73 26.28 34.43
C SER A 44 -7.53 25.04 34.79
N SER A 45 -7.28 23.95 34.05
CA SER A 45 -7.95 22.66 34.21
C SER A 45 -6.98 21.54 33.89
N SER A 46 -7.19 20.36 34.48
CA SER A 46 -6.35 19.18 34.24
C SER A 46 -6.96 18.26 33.20
N SER A 47 -6.16 17.79 32.25
CA SER A 47 -6.52 16.76 31.31
C SER A 47 -6.39 15.36 31.94
N PRO A 48 -7.00 14.31 31.34
CA PRO A 48 -6.93 12.94 31.87
C PRO A 48 -5.51 12.38 31.95
N ASP A 49 -4.56 12.93 31.22
CA ASP A 49 -3.14 12.56 31.25
C ASP A 49 -2.36 13.28 32.38
N GLY A 50 -3.05 14.01 33.22
CA GLY A 50 -2.49 14.70 34.37
C GLY A 50 -1.82 16.03 34.09
N ARG A 51 -1.81 16.50 32.83
CA ARG A 51 -1.24 17.81 32.48
C ARG A 51 -2.18 18.96 32.81
N SER A 52 -1.64 20.09 33.21
CA SER A 52 -2.41 21.30 33.53
C SER A 52 -2.47 22.23 32.32
N TRP A 53 -3.68 22.55 31.91
CA TRP A 53 -3.96 23.45 30.80
C TRP A 53 -4.45 24.80 31.31
N ASP A 54 -3.83 25.87 30.83
CA ASP A 54 -4.20 27.21 31.22
C ASP A 54 -5.41 27.70 30.43
N GLY A 55 -6.33 28.38 31.08
CA GLY A 55 -7.43 29.06 30.38
C GLY A 55 -6.90 30.27 29.60
N ASP A 56 -7.52 30.53 28.39
CA ASP A 56 -7.04 31.60 27.53
C ASP A 56 -7.92 32.86 27.55
N SER A 57 -8.97 32.95 28.35
CA SER A 57 -9.89 34.11 28.38
C SER A 57 -9.18 35.45 28.72
N GLN A 58 -8.10 35.40 29.46
CA GLN A 58 -7.23 36.54 29.78
C GLN A 58 -5.76 36.28 29.43
N SER A 59 -5.55 35.52 28.39
CA SER A 59 -4.24 35.05 28.01
C SER A 59 -3.29 36.16 27.58
N LYS A 60 -2.13 36.22 28.24
CA LYS A 60 -1.00 37.10 27.83
C LYS A 60 -0.57 36.90 26.37
N PHE A 61 -0.86 35.75 25.77
CA PHE A 61 -0.49 35.44 24.38
C PHE A 61 -1.40 36.07 23.35
N ALA A 62 -2.54 36.67 23.76
CA ALA A 62 -3.54 37.26 22.87
C ALA A 62 -3.68 38.79 23.05
N ALA A 63 -2.79 39.43 23.79
CA ALA A 63 -2.91 40.84 24.22
C ALA A 63 -2.96 41.87 23.09
N SER A 64 -2.52 41.55 21.86
CA SER A 64 -2.49 42.50 20.73
C SER A 64 -3.75 42.51 19.88
N ASN A 65 -4.78 41.72 20.22
CA ASN A 65 -6.00 41.63 19.43
C ASN A 65 -7.11 42.54 19.97
N PRO A 66 -7.97 43.15 19.11
CA PRO A 66 -9.16 43.88 19.57
C PRO A 66 -10.09 42.96 20.38
N PRO A 67 -10.76 43.48 21.45
CA PRO A 67 -11.66 42.68 22.29
C PRO A 67 -12.82 42.01 21.49
N GLU A 68 -13.36 42.69 20.46
CA GLU A 68 -14.41 42.18 19.59
C GLU A 68 -13.95 41.15 18.55
N ALA A 69 -12.65 40.93 18.40
CA ALA A 69 -12.10 39.98 17.42
C ALA A 69 -12.45 38.51 17.73
N SER A 70 -12.77 38.21 18.98
CA SER A 70 -13.11 36.85 19.39
C SER A 70 -14.13 36.79 20.52
N SER A 71 -14.78 35.63 20.65
CA SER A 71 -15.69 35.29 21.75
C SER A 71 -15.38 33.87 22.26
N VAL A 72 -15.82 33.57 23.48
CA VAL A 72 -15.58 32.28 24.11
C VAL A 72 -16.89 31.55 24.37
N PHE A 73 -16.94 30.24 24.12
CA PHE A 73 -18.14 29.44 24.27
C PHE A 73 -17.83 28.08 24.85
N ASN A 74 -18.80 27.55 25.60
CA ASN A 74 -18.82 26.12 25.96
C ASN A 74 -19.57 25.35 24.85
N SER A 75 -19.18 24.08 24.66
CA SER A 75 -19.94 23.19 23.81
C SER A 75 -21.35 23.00 24.33
N SER A 76 -22.34 23.09 23.44
CA SER A 76 -23.77 22.89 23.78
C SER A 76 -24.11 21.43 24.00
N THR A 77 -23.29 20.51 23.50
CA THR A 77 -23.41 19.07 23.65
C THR A 77 -22.15 18.52 24.28
N GLN A 78 -22.31 17.72 25.35
CA GLN A 78 -21.19 16.96 25.91
C GLN A 78 -21.36 15.51 25.54
N ASP A 79 -20.51 15.02 24.63
CA ASP A 79 -20.40 13.60 24.34
C ASP A 79 -19.49 12.93 25.41
N PRO A 80 -19.97 11.90 26.12
CA PRO A 80 -19.16 11.22 27.12
C PRO A 80 -17.89 10.57 26.58
N SER A 81 -17.82 10.30 25.27
CA SER A 81 -16.65 9.74 24.59
C SER A 81 -15.54 10.77 24.37
N VAL A 82 -15.86 12.07 24.41
CA VAL A 82 -14.93 13.17 24.17
C VAL A 82 -14.35 13.70 25.46
N GLN A 83 -13.02 13.79 25.52
CA GLN A 83 -12.33 14.34 26.70
C GLN A 83 -12.74 15.78 26.98
N GLN A 84 -12.95 16.14 28.26
CA GLN A 84 -13.37 17.48 28.62
C GLN A 84 -12.32 18.55 28.26
N VAL A 85 -11.05 18.28 28.57
CA VAL A 85 -9.95 19.20 28.30
C VAL A 85 -9.09 18.64 27.17
N PRO A 86 -8.84 19.44 26.11
CA PRO A 86 -9.23 20.83 25.87
C PRO A 86 -10.50 21.01 25.00
N TYR A 87 -11.38 20.00 24.83
CA TYR A 87 -12.38 19.99 23.77
C TYR A 87 -13.73 20.67 24.13
N MET A 88 -14.10 20.80 25.41
CA MET A 88 -15.44 21.28 25.80
C MET A 88 -15.60 22.81 25.76
N THR A 89 -14.52 23.55 25.56
CA THR A 89 -14.56 25.00 25.35
C THR A 89 -13.93 25.37 24.03
N ALA A 90 -14.31 26.48 23.46
CA ALA A 90 -13.75 27.01 22.22
C ALA A 90 -13.62 28.52 22.25
N ARG A 91 -12.56 29.04 21.64
CA ARG A 91 -12.47 30.44 21.24
C ARG A 91 -12.90 30.54 19.77
N ILE A 92 -13.85 31.41 19.51
CA ILE A 92 -14.40 31.70 18.18
C ILE A 92 -13.83 33.04 17.71
N PHE A 93 -13.34 33.09 16.49
CA PHE A 93 -12.77 34.29 15.87
C PHE A 93 -13.68 34.81 14.77
N HIS A 94 -14.09 36.08 14.88
CA HIS A 94 -14.93 36.78 13.89
C HIS A 94 -14.11 37.60 12.89
N SER A 95 -12.86 37.92 13.26
CA SER A 95 -11.87 38.59 12.43
C SER A 95 -10.50 37.97 12.61
N LYS A 96 -9.48 38.48 11.91
CA LYS A 96 -8.11 38.03 12.05
C LYS A 96 -7.68 38.13 13.52
N PHE A 97 -7.15 37.01 14.03
CA PHE A 97 -6.71 36.88 15.43
C PHE A 97 -5.34 36.22 15.52
N THR A 98 -4.43 36.79 16.32
CA THR A 98 -3.06 36.29 16.46
C THR A 98 -2.73 36.01 17.91
N TYR A 99 -2.25 34.80 18.17
CA TYR A 99 -1.52 34.46 19.41
C TYR A 99 -0.04 34.69 19.18
N THR A 100 0.65 35.32 20.11
CA THR A 100 2.10 35.57 20.10
C THR A 100 2.76 34.86 21.25
N PHE A 101 3.64 33.91 20.97
CA PHE A 101 4.38 33.14 21.94
C PHE A 101 5.86 33.55 21.93
N LEU A 102 6.44 33.67 23.09
CA LEU A 102 7.89 33.83 23.26
C LEU A 102 8.46 32.46 23.61
N LEU A 103 9.16 31.83 22.69
CA LEU A 103 9.71 30.49 22.79
C LEU A 103 11.23 30.51 22.67
N LEU A 104 11.88 29.54 23.30
CA LEU A 104 13.31 29.30 23.06
C LEU A 104 13.55 28.88 21.62
N PRO A 105 14.73 29.14 21.02
CA PRO A 105 15.07 28.63 19.69
C PRO A 105 15.01 27.11 19.59
N GLY A 106 14.88 26.58 18.38
CA GLY A 106 14.82 25.15 18.10
C GLY A 106 13.45 24.66 17.62
N PRO A 107 13.33 23.38 17.24
CA PRO A 107 12.11 22.81 16.72
C PRO A 107 11.03 22.64 17.79
N LYS A 108 9.78 22.89 17.41
CA LYS A 108 8.58 22.82 18.28
C LYS A 108 7.53 21.93 17.66
N PHE A 109 6.94 21.06 18.46
CA PHE A 109 5.62 20.50 18.15
C PHE A 109 4.56 21.56 18.43
N VAL A 110 3.64 21.70 17.49
CA VAL A 110 2.46 22.60 17.58
C VAL A 110 1.23 21.75 17.32
N ARG A 111 0.45 21.47 18.35
CA ARG A 111 -0.79 20.69 18.25
C ARG A 111 -1.99 21.59 18.41
N LEU A 112 -2.94 21.43 17.51
CA LEU A 112 -4.16 22.19 17.42
C LEU A 112 -5.34 21.24 17.54
N TYR A 113 -6.17 21.47 18.55
CA TYR A 113 -7.26 20.59 18.93
C TYR A 113 -8.58 21.15 18.44
N PHE A 114 -9.35 20.32 17.71
CA PHE A 114 -10.61 20.69 17.08
C PHE A 114 -11.72 19.72 17.47
N TYR A 115 -12.80 20.25 18.01
CA TYR A 115 -14.07 19.58 18.26
C TYR A 115 -15.18 20.40 17.57
N PRO A 116 -15.62 20.05 16.37
CA PRO A 116 -16.64 20.80 15.62
C PRO A 116 -18.06 20.54 16.14
N ALA A 117 -18.24 20.78 17.46
CA ALA A 117 -19.53 20.70 18.13
C ALA A 117 -20.37 21.99 17.92
N ALA A 118 -21.62 22.00 18.38
CA ALA A 118 -22.42 23.20 18.43
C ALA A 118 -21.94 24.13 19.55
N TYR A 119 -21.64 25.38 19.22
CA TYR A 119 -21.28 26.45 20.14
C TYR A 119 -22.35 27.54 20.06
N SER A 120 -23.23 27.63 21.08
CA SER A 120 -24.36 28.57 21.07
C SER A 120 -25.24 28.34 19.81
N ASN A 121 -25.57 29.39 19.09
CA ASN A 121 -26.38 29.36 17.86
C ASN A 121 -25.53 29.34 16.57
N LEU A 122 -24.19 29.05 16.67
CA LEU A 122 -23.31 29.03 15.51
C LEU A 122 -23.39 27.68 14.80
N ASP A 123 -23.59 27.75 13.49
CA ASP A 123 -23.55 26.59 12.62
C ASP A 123 -22.10 26.26 12.25
N ILE A 124 -21.53 25.30 12.95
CA ILE A 124 -20.12 24.92 12.79
C ILE A 124 -19.77 24.42 11.39
N SER A 125 -20.75 23.94 10.62
CA SER A 125 -20.55 23.53 9.22
C SER A 125 -20.16 24.70 8.31
N LYS A 126 -20.43 25.93 8.73
CA LYS A 126 -20.06 27.17 8.03
C LYS A 126 -18.71 27.75 8.50
N SER A 127 -18.00 27.06 9.36
CA SER A 127 -16.67 27.48 9.79
C SER A 127 -15.63 27.14 8.74
N TYR A 128 -15.08 28.18 8.11
CA TYR A 128 -13.98 28.08 7.15
C TYR A 128 -12.92 29.13 7.48
N PHE A 129 -11.68 28.75 7.57
CA PHE A 129 -10.60 29.67 7.94
C PHE A 129 -9.25 29.21 7.42
N SER A 130 -8.29 30.14 7.40
CA SER A 130 -6.87 29.86 7.17
C SER A 130 -6.08 30.05 8.45
N LEU A 131 -5.02 29.26 8.59
CA LEU A 131 -4.10 29.31 9.72
C LEU A 131 -2.68 29.45 9.22
N SER A 132 -1.92 30.36 9.81
CA SER A 132 -0.51 30.55 9.54
C SER A 132 0.31 30.68 10.81
N VAL A 133 1.58 30.29 10.73
CA VAL A 133 2.59 30.55 11.73
C VAL A 133 3.76 31.23 11.04
N ASN A 134 4.04 32.47 11.43
CA ASN A 134 5.07 33.28 10.78
C ASN A 134 4.92 33.24 9.24
N ASN A 135 5.89 32.68 8.54
CA ASN A 135 5.90 32.55 7.07
C ASN A 135 5.28 31.24 6.55
N TYR A 136 4.83 30.34 7.44
CA TYR A 136 4.26 29.06 7.06
C TYR A 136 2.73 29.13 7.02
N LYS A 137 2.14 28.66 5.93
CA LYS A 137 0.69 28.50 5.76
C LYS A 137 0.33 27.07 6.14
N LEU A 138 -0.26 26.89 7.33
CA LEU A 138 -0.58 25.56 7.86
C LEU A 138 -1.89 25.01 7.31
N LEU A 139 -2.93 25.83 7.26
CA LEU A 139 -4.28 25.49 6.77
C LEU A 139 -4.79 26.61 5.84
N SER A 140 -5.59 26.25 4.82
CA SER A 140 -6.15 27.18 3.86
C SER A 140 -7.62 26.87 3.61
N ASN A 141 -8.50 27.85 3.88
CA ASN A 141 -9.95 27.69 3.76
C ASN A 141 -10.46 26.37 4.40
N PHE A 142 -9.88 26.02 5.53
CA PHE A 142 -10.05 24.74 6.20
C PHE A 142 -11.40 24.69 6.93
N SER A 143 -12.05 23.51 6.87
CA SER A 143 -13.26 23.20 7.64
C SER A 143 -13.03 21.98 8.53
N ALA A 144 -13.09 22.17 9.85
CA ALA A 144 -12.97 21.06 10.80
C ALA A 144 -14.14 20.08 10.69
N SER A 145 -15.34 20.57 10.35
CA SER A 145 -16.53 19.73 10.13
C SER A 145 -16.33 18.75 8.96
N LEU A 146 -15.80 19.24 7.82
CA LEU A 146 -15.46 18.36 6.70
C LEU A 146 -14.34 17.37 7.05
N ALA A 147 -13.35 17.83 7.83
CA ALA A 147 -12.22 16.98 8.23
C ALA A 147 -12.67 15.78 9.06
N VAL A 148 -13.52 15.96 10.08
CA VAL A 148 -14.04 14.83 10.89
C VAL A 148 -14.94 13.91 10.08
N SER A 149 -15.76 14.43 9.18
CA SER A 149 -16.66 13.64 8.34
C SER A 149 -15.95 12.72 7.35
N ALA A 150 -14.70 13.06 7.01
CA ALA A 150 -13.88 12.26 6.08
C ALA A 150 -13.04 11.18 6.76
N ILE A 151 -12.95 11.18 8.09
CA ILE A 151 -12.21 10.15 8.85
C ILE A 151 -13.07 8.89 8.98
N THR A 152 -12.46 7.74 8.69
CA THR A 152 -13.11 6.43 8.82
C THR A 152 -12.30 5.57 9.79
N PRO A 153 -12.89 5.00 10.86
CA PRO A 153 -14.26 5.21 11.32
C PRO A 153 -14.54 6.65 11.74
N PRO A 154 -15.81 7.11 11.75
CA PRO A 154 -16.17 8.46 12.12
C PRO A 154 -15.64 8.84 13.51
N VAL A 155 -15.13 10.06 13.64
CA VAL A 155 -14.66 10.67 14.89
C VAL A 155 -15.35 11.99 15.13
N ASP A 156 -15.48 12.38 16.40
CA ASP A 156 -16.11 13.65 16.76
C ASP A 156 -15.10 14.79 16.90
N TYR A 157 -13.84 14.46 17.12
CA TYR A 157 -12.75 15.42 17.31
C TYR A 157 -11.45 14.92 16.70
N PHE A 158 -10.51 15.81 16.47
CA PHE A 158 -9.18 15.44 15.96
C PHE A 158 -8.14 16.50 16.33
N THR A 159 -6.87 16.13 16.14
CA THR A 159 -5.72 16.98 16.40
C THR A 159 -4.92 17.15 15.10
N LYS A 160 -4.52 18.39 14.79
CA LYS A 160 -3.52 18.68 13.76
C LYS A 160 -2.19 18.92 14.45
N GLU A 161 -1.14 18.23 14.00
CA GLU A 161 0.21 18.34 14.58
C GLU A 161 1.20 18.81 13.54
N PHE A 162 1.95 19.85 13.88
CA PHE A 162 2.99 20.44 13.02
C PHE A 162 4.31 20.49 13.76
N ILE A 163 5.43 20.49 13.02
CA ILE A 163 6.77 20.73 13.54
C ILE A 163 7.31 21.98 12.85
N ILE A 164 7.66 22.99 13.66
CA ILE A 164 8.09 24.29 13.18
C ILE A 164 9.30 24.73 13.98
N THR A 165 10.37 25.16 13.31
CA THR A 165 11.56 25.68 13.97
C THR A 165 11.41 27.15 14.29
N VAL A 166 11.73 27.53 15.54
CA VAL A 166 11.82 28.90 16.03
C VAL A 166 13.29 29.32 15.99
N TRP A 167 13.56 30.47 15.36
CA TRP A 167 14.90 31.04 15.27
C TRP A 167 15.18 32.03 16.39
N ASP A 168 16.44 32.31 16.66
CA ASP A 168 16.86 33.32 17.64
C ASP A 168 16.13 34.65 17.42
N ASN A 169 15.61 35.24 18.50
CA ASN A 169 14.86 36.49 18.51
C ASN A 169 13.59 36.52 17.67
N GLN A 170 13.08 35.38 17.18
CA GLN A 170 11.83 35.27 16.43
C GLN A 170 10.65 35.11 17.42
N LYS A 171 9.59 35.91 17.22
CA LYS A 171 8.29 35.66 17.85
C LYS A 171 7.58 34.54 17.10
N PHE A 172 6.90 33.67 17.85
CA PHE A 172 6.05 32.65 17.25
C PHE A 172 4.61 33.19 17.19
N GLU A 173 4.18 33.57 16.00
CA GLU A 173 2.88 34.22 15.75
C GLU A 173 1.92 33.25 15.04
N LEU A 174 0.97 32.69 15.79
CA LEU A 174 -0.08 31.80 15.30
C LEU A 174 -1.32 32.63 14.95
N THR A 175 -1.64 32.75 13.67
CA THR A 175 -2.68 33.64 13.16
C THR A 175 -3.83 32.88 12.53
N PHE A 176 -5.04 33.08 13.07
CA PHE A 176 -6.32 32.61 12.51
C PHE A 176 -6.93 33.71 11.64
N THR A 177 -7.33 33.37 10.42
CA THR A 177 -7.98 34.29 9.49
C THR A 177 -9.25 33.62 8.97
N PRO A 178 -10.44 34.03 9.43
CA PRO A 178 -11.73 33.57 8.91
C PRO A 178 -11.85 33.85 7.41
N SER A 179 -12.49 32.93 6.66
CA SER A 179 -12.88 33.16 5.29
C SER A 179 -14.06 34.16 5.21
N PRO A 180 -14.31 34.78 4.06
CA PRO A 180 -15.45 35.73 3.91
C PRO A 180 -16.77 35.11 4.35
N SER A 181 -17.55 35.84 5.16
CA SER A 181 -18.83 35.41 5.72
C SER A 181 -18.75 34.13 6.58
N SER A 182 -17.60 33.85 7.18
CA SER A 182 -17.35 32.71 8.01
C SER A 182 -16.69 33.12 9.34
N PHE A 183 -16.36 32.13 10.17
CA PHE A 183 -15.62 32.31 11.42
C PHE A 183 -14.57 31.20 11.58
N ALA A 184 -13.57 31.46 12.42
CA ALA A 184 -12.61 30.45 12.81
C ALA A 184 -12.86 30.01 14.24
N PHE A 185 -12.35 28.85 14.65
CA PHE A 185 -12.40 28.39 16.03
C PHE A 185 -11.22 27.49 16.38
N ILE A 186 -10.96 27.36 17.67
CA ILE A 186 -9.97 26.44 18.24
C ILE A 186 -10.40 26.03 19.65
N ASN A 187 -10.18 24.76 20.02
CA ASN A 187 -10.45 24.23 21.35
C ASN A 187 -9.20 24.20 22.22
N GLY A 188 -8.04 23.85 21.67
CA GLY A 188 -6.80 23.82 22.41
C GLY A 188 -5.58 24.05 21.56
N ILE A 189 -4.55 24.62 22.17
CA ILE A 189 -3.24 24.84 21.57
C ILE A 189 -2.20 24.25 22.50
N GLU A 190 -1.38 23.34 21.99
CA GLU A 190 -0.23 22.76 22.69
C GLU A 190 1.03 23.08 21.91
N ILE A 191 2.03 23.69 22.55
CA ILE A 191 3.34 23.97 21.97
C ILE A 191 4.40 23.48 22.94
N PHE A 192 5.32 22.64 22.47
CA PHE A 192 6.45 22.22 23.28
C PHE A 192 7.71 21.99 22.43
N SER A 193 8.87 22.18 23.07
CA SER A 193 10.16 21.90 22.41
C SER A 193 10.36 20.42 22.18
N MET A 194 11.11 20.10 21.17
CA MET A 194 11.53 18.73 20.85
C MET A 194 13.06 18.68 20.68
N PRO A 195 13.69 17.49 20.68
CA PRO A 195 15.12 17.36 20.50
C PRO A 195 15.58 17.95 19.15
N ASP A 196 16.71 18.65 19.16
CA ASP A 196 17.32 19.16 17.97
C ASP A 196 17.68 18.02 16.99
N SER A 197 17.56 18.28 15.69
CA SER A 197 17.89 17.34 14.63
C SER A 197 17.13 16.01 14.70
N PHE A 198 15.99 15.94 15.40
CA PHE A 198 15.24 14.69 15.57
C PHE A 198 14.57 14.25 14.27
N TYR A 199 13.95 15.16 13.54
CA TYR A 199 13.40 14.90 12.18
C TYR A 199 14.20 15.64 11.10
N ALA A 200 14.39 16.95 11.23
CA ALA A 200 15.23 17.76 10.35
C ALA A 200 16.69 17.65 10.81
N ARG A 201 17.52 16.94 10.06
CA ARG A 201 18.89 16.59 10.47
C ARG A 201 19.96 17.56 9.98
N GLY A 202 19.57 18.63 9.26
CA GLY A 202 20.49 19.58 8.68
C GLY A 202 21.20 19.06 7.41
N ASN A 203 22.09 19.87 6.89
CA ASN A 203 22.78 19.59 5.62
C ASN A 203 23.85 18.50 5.69
N ASP A 204 24.24 18.07 6.90
CA ASP A 204 25.30 17.07 7.09
C ASP A 204 24.80 15.63 7.08
N ASN A 205 23.47 15.42 7.07
CA ASN A 205 22.84 14.11 7.11
C ASN A 205 21.87 13.91 5.95
N PRO A 206 22.38 13.51 4.77
CA PRO A 206 21.56 13.29 3.60
C PRO A 206 20.56 12.14 3.79
N LEU A 207 19.34 12.33 3.27
CA LEU A 207 18.29 11.32 3.27
C LEU A 207 18.14 10.69 1.88
N THR A 208 17.77 9.42 1.82
CA THR A 208 17.45 8.77 0.56
C THR A 208 16.21 9.42 -0.06
N TYR A 209 16.37 9.98 -1.25
CA TYR A 209 15.27 10.51 -2.04
C TYR A 209 14.79 9.43 -3.00
N VAL A 210 13.66 8.81 -2.65
CA VAL A 210 13.16 7.62 -3.35
C VAL A 210 12.78 7.95 -4.80
N GLY A 211 13.35 7.18 -5.74
CA GLY A 211 13.16 7.39 -7.18
C GLY A 211 14.15 8.37 -7.83
N PHE A 212 15.10 8.89 -7.08
CA PHE A 212 16.14 9.80 -7.58
C PHE A 212 17.54 9.33 -7.21
N ASP A 213 18.51 9.61 -8.05
CA ASP A 213 19.93 9.24 -7.87
C ASP A 213 20.71 10.23 -6.99
N TYR A 214 20.03 11.18 -6.36
CA TYR A 214 20.63 12.17 -5.46
C TYR A 214 19.90 12.21 -4.12
N TYR A 215 20.63 12.67 -3.10
CA TYR A 215 20.12 12.76 -1.73
C TYR A 215 19.27 14.00 -1.50
N PHE A 216 18.32 13.89 -0.58
CA PHE A 216 17.54 15.01 -0.10
C PHE A 216 18.10 15.52 1.23
N TYR A 217 18.20 16.83 1.36
CA TYR A 217 18.65 17.49 2.59
C TYR A 217 17.46 18.13 3.28
N LEU A 218 17.10 17.62 4.44
CA LEU A 218 16.00 18.11 5.26
C LEU A 218 16.56 19.04 6.34
N ASP A 219 16.51 20.33 6.09
CA ASP A 219 17.02 21.35 6.98
C ASP A 219 15.97 21.90 7.95
N ASN A 220 16.41 22.72 8.92
CA ASN A 220 15.55 23.31 9.93
C ASN A 220 14.61 24.40 9.38
N THR A 221 14.71 24.81 8.12
CA THR A 221 13.76 25.72 7.48
C THR A 221 12.53 25.00 6.97
N THR A 222 12.52 23.67 6.98
CA THR A 222 11.40 22.86 6.54
C THR A 222 10.43 22.64 7.70
N ALA A 223 9.18 23.08 7.53
CA ALA A 223 8.09 22.76 8.43
C ALA A 223 7.44 21.42 8.03
N LEU A 224 6.99 20.66 9.01
CA LEU A 224 6.39 19.34 8.81
C LEU A 224 4.96 19.30 9.36
N GLU A 225 4.05 18.58 8.72
CA GLU A 225 2.74 18.17 9.26
C GLU A 225 2.76 16.66 9.50
N THR A 226 2.47 16.20 10.71
CA THR A 226 2.27 14.78 11.01
C THR A 226 0.98 14.32 10.35
N VAL A 227 1.08 13.35 9.44
CA VAL A 227 -0.09 12.79 8.73
C VAL A 227 -0.48 11.45 9.31
N TYR A 228 0.50 10.57 9.55
CA TYR A 228 0.30 9.26 10.16
C TYR A 228 1.40 8.97 11.19
N ARG A 229 1.00 8.32 12.29
CA ARG A 229 1.92 7.75 13.27
C ARG A 229 1.34 6.44 13.79
N LEU A 230 1.98 5.31 13.42
CA LEU A 230 1.40 3.99 13.55
C LEU A 230 2.28 3.05 14.39
N ASN A 231 1.63 2.35 15.32
CA ASN A 231 2.14 1.19 16.02
C ASN A 231 1.82 -0.06 15.18
N VAL A 232 2.78 -0.49 14.37
CA VAL A 232 2.58 -1.55 13.37
C VAL A 232 2.47 -2.92 14.04
N GLY A 233 1.37 -3.60 13.78
CA GLY A 233 1.05 -4.90 14.40
C GLY A 233 0.66 -4.83 15.88
N GLY A 234 0.53 -3.62 16.44
CA GLY A 234 0.13 -3.37 17.82
C GLY A 234 -1.23 -2.68 17.96
N GLN A 235 -1.56 -2.31 19.18
CA GLN A 235 -2.75 -1.55 19.55
C GLN A 235 -2.43 -0.05 19.61
N ASP A 236 -3.48 0.78 19.72
CA ASP A 236 -3.33 2.20 19.91
C ASP A 236 -2.55 2.52 21.21
N ILE A 237 -1.66 3.50 21.14
CA ILE A 237 -0.90 4.02 22.27
C ILE A 237 -1.31 5.48 22.45
N ASN A 238 -1.89 5.80 23.58
CA ASN A 238 -2.26 7.17 23.92
C ASN A 238 -1.04 8.02 24.33
N SER A 239 -1.24 9.32 24.56
CA SER A 239 -0.19 10.27 24.90
C SER A 239 0.57 9.91 26.18
N ILE A 240 -0.07 9.26 27.16
CA ILE A 240 0.56 8.83 28.42
C ILE A 240 1.57 7.70 28.17
N GLY A 241 1.28 6.82 27.21
CA GLY A 241 2.13 5.69 26.86
C GLY A 241 3.36 6.07 26.02
N ASP A 242 3.49 7.32 25.59
CA ASP A 242 4.66 7.82 24.87
C ASP A 242 5.79 8.26 25.81
N THR A 243 6.94 8.52 25.28
CA THR A 243 8.21 8.73 25.99
C THR A 243 8.56 10.21 26.17
N GLY A 244 7.63 11.00 26.71
CA GLY A 244 7.83 12.40 27.08
C GLY A 244 7.47 13.42 26.01
N MET A 245 7.07 12.99 24.80
CA MET A 245 6.59 13.88 23.73
C MET A 245 5.05 13.84 23.57
N TYR A 246 4.36 13.04 24.37
CA TYR A 246 2.89 12.94 24.40
C TYR A 246 2.26 12.67 23.03
N ARG A 247 2.95 11.88 22.17
CA ARG A 247 2.45 11.47 20.86
C ARG A 247 1.44 10.34 21.01
N THR A 248 0.49 10.27 20.08
CA THR A 248 -0.40 9.14 19.94
C THR A 248 0.07 8.27 18.77
N TRP A 249 0.01 6.95 18.94
CA TRP A 249 0.35 5.98 17.90
C TRP A 249 -0.88 5.11 17.66
N ASN A 250 -1.40 5.13 16.44
CA ASN A 250 -2.61 4.39 16.08
C ASN A 250 -2.24 3.01 15.53
N THR A 251 -3.18 2.06 15.57
CA THR A 251 -3.02 0.77 14.90
C THR A 251 -2.91 0.95 13.38
N ASP A 252 -2.20 0.04 12.71
CA ASP A 252 -2.00 0.06 11.27
C ASP A 252 -3.06 -0.74 10.48
N SER A 253 -4.00 -1.38 11.17
CA SER A 253 -4.90 -2.40 10.60
C SER A 253 -5.78 -1.91 9.45
N GLU A 254 -6.11 -0.63 9.40
CA GLU A 254 -6.97 -0.02 8.39
C GLU A 254 -6.24 0.33 7.09
N TYR A 255 -4.91 0.39 7.16
CA TYR A 255 -4.07 0.76 6.01
C TYR A 255 -3.55 -0.44 5.22
N LEU A 256 -3.97 -1.66 5.55
CA LEU A 256 -3.56 -2.90 4.90
C LEU A 256 -4.58 -3.36 3.86
N PRO A 257 -4.36 -3.11 2.56
CA PRO A 257 -5.31 -3.46 1.51
C PRO A 257 -5.34 -4.96 1.18
N GLY A 258 -4.34 -5.72 1.62
CA GLY A 258 -4.13 -7.11 1.23
C GLY A 258 -3.96 -8.06 2.42
N SER A 259 -2.92 -8.90 2.34
CA SER A 259 -2.54 -9.77 3.45
C SER A 259 -2.15 -8.93 4.66
N LYS A 260 -2.80 -9.18 5.79
CA LYS A 260 -2.49 -8.47 7.04
C LYS A 260 -1.17 -8.91 7.67
N GLY A 261 -0.48 -9.91 7.08
CA GLY A 261 0.69 -10.52 7.71
C GLY A 261 0.37 -11.15 9.07
N ASN A 262 1.41 -11.46 9.82
CA ASN A 262 1.32 -11.96 11.19
C ASN A 262 1.77 -10.89 12.18
N THR A 263 1.17 -10.88 13.36
CA THR A 263 1.56 -10.05 14.49
C THR A 263 2.07 -10.95 15.61
N PRO A 264 3.35 -11.37 15.57
CA PRO A 264 3.88 -12.27 16.59
C PRO A 264 3.85 -11.59 17.96
N TYR A 265 3.28 -12.27 18.93
CA TYR A 265 3.30 -11.84 20.33
C TYR A 265 4.54 -12.41 21.03
N LEU A 266 5.40 -11.55 21.51
CA LEU A 266 6.67 -11.90 22.15
C LEU A 266 6.73 -11.34 23.57
N PRO A 267 6.20 -12.05 24.59
CA PRO A 267 6.18 -11.56 25.97
C PRO A 267 7.59 -11.44 26.54
N GLY A 268 7.83 -10.37 27.31
CA GLY A 268 9.06 -10.17 28.08
C GLY A 268 10.27 -9.70 27.27
N VAL A 269 10.08 -9.20 26.06
CA VAL A 269 11.14 -8.60 25.25
C VAL A 269 11.68 -7.34 25.94
N LYS A 270 13.01 -7.27 26.09
CA LYS A 270 13.72 -6.08 26.58
C LYS A 270 14.27 -5.29 25.40
N ILE A 271 13.76 -4.08 25.21
CA ILE A 271 14.28 -3.13 24.22
C ILE A 271 15.52 -2.45 24.77
N LYS A 272 16.61 -2.44 24.00
CA LYS A 272 17.90 -1.85 24.35
C LYS A 272 18.13 -0.58 23.55
N TYR A 273 17.64 0.55 24.04
CA TYR A 273 17.87 1.84 23.41
C TYR A 273 19.36 2.20 23.35
N THR A 274 19.72 3.04 22.40
CA THR A 274 21.10 3.49 22.17
C THR A 274 21.13 5.01 21.98
N ALA A 275 22.31 5.61 22.04
CA ALA A 275 22.46 7.04 21.74
C ALA A 275 21.99 7.39 20.30
N LYS A 276 22.04 6.44 19.33
CA LYS A 276 21.54 6.64 17.97
C LYS A 276 20.02 6.54 17.89
N THR A 277 19.42 5.75 18.77
CA THR A 277 17.97 5.57 18.86
C THR A 277 17.59 5.65 20.35
N PRO A 278 17.47 6.88 20.88
CA PRO A 278 17.13 7.11 22.29
C PRO A 278 15.70 6.67 22.63
N ALA A 279 15.37 6.53 23.91
CA ALA A 279 14.07 6.08 24.38
C ALA A 279 12.90 6.96 23.88
N TYR A 280 13.15 8.24 23.67
CA TYR A 280 12.16 9.17 23.14
C TYR A 280 11.90 9.00 21.61
N SER A 281 12.65 8.14 20.91
CA SER A 281 12.41 7.89 19.46
C SER A 281 11.04 7.26 19.23
N ALA A 282 10.69 6.23 19.98
CA ALA A 282 9.34 5.67 20.06
C ALA A 282 9.21 4.83 21.34
N PRO A 283 8.00 4.67 21.90
CA PRO A 283 7.79 3.91 23.13
C PRO A 283 8.11 2.41 22.95
N VAL A 284 8.40 1.74 24.06
CA VAL A 284 8.69 0.29 24.10
C VAL A 284 7.62 -0.52 23.37
N MET A 285 6.35 -0.12 23.49
CA MET A 285 5.24 -0.82 22.84
C MET A 285 5.37 -0.84 21.32
N VAL A 286 5.88 0.22 20.69
CA VAL A 286 6.12 0.25 19.22
C VAL A 286 7.22 -0.74 18.85
N TYR A 287 8.33 -0.78 19.58
CA TYR A 287 9.45 -1.67 19.26
C TYR A 287 9.25 -3.12 19.71
N SER A 288 8.29 -3.39 20.60
CA SER A 288 7.95 -4.75 21.05
C SER A 288 6.85 -5.42 20.23
N THR A 289 6.14 -4.68 19.40
CA THR A 289 5.18 -5.20 18.43
C THR A 289 5.76 -5.11 17.01
N MET A 290 5.31 -5.96 16.13
CA MET A 290 5.69 -5.92 14.73
C MET A 290 4.63 -6.58 13.85
N ARG A 291 4.67 -6.24 12.59
CA ARG A 291 4.01 -7.02 11.54
C ARG A 291 5.07 -7.75 10.72
N SER A 292 4.87 -9.03 10.50
CA SER A 292 5.75 -9.94 9.76
C SER A 292 4.96 -10.61 8.65
N MET A 293 5.60 -11.05 7.58
CA MET A 293 4.93 -11.82 6.52
C MET A 293 4.60 -13.26 6.99
N GLY A 294 5.31 -13.76 8.02
CA GLY A 294 5.08 -15.08 8.60
C GLY A 294 6.14 -16.12 8.19
N THR A 295 5.90 -17.37 8.60
CA THR A 295 6.89 -18.46 8.51
C THR A 295 6.85 -19.24 7.19
N GLU A 296 5.94 -18.90 6.26
CA GLU A 296 5.74 -19.64 5.01
C GLU A 296 6.54 -19.03 3.84
N PRO A 297 7.77 -19.49 3.55
CA PRO A 297 8.64 -18.87 2.56
C PRO A 297 8.03 -18.80 1.16
N ARG A 298 7.24 -19.82 0.76
CA ARG A 298 6.61 -19.86 -0.57
C ARG A 298 5.53 -18.77 -0.73
N VAL A 299 4.81 -18.46 0.34
CA VAL A 299 3.81 -17.39 0.36
C VAL A 299 4.51 -16.04 0.33
N ASN A 300 5.53 -15.88 1.18
CA ASN A 300 6.25 -14.62 1.35
C ASN A 300 6.99 -14.20 0.07
N MET A 301 7.58 -15.15 -0.66
CA MET A 301 8.24 -14.88 -1.94
C MET A 301 7.29 -14.43 -3.07
N ASN A 302 5.99 -14.65 -2.93
CA ASN A 302 4.99 -14.33 -3.94
C ASN A 302 4.04 -13.21 -3.52
N SER A 303 4.30 -12.54 -2.40
CA SER A 303 3.48 -11.48 -1.86
C SER A 303 4.34 -10.35 -1.29
N ASN A 304 3.71 -9.20 -1.07
CA ASN A 304 4.30 -8.08 -0.34
C ASN A 304 3.48 -7.83 0.92
N LEU A 305 4.14 -7.38 1.97
CA LEU A 305 3.48 -6.75 3.09
C LEU A 305 3.32 -5.26 2.75
N THR A 306 2.08 -4.81 2.53
CA THR A 306 1.80 -3.52 1.91
C THR A 306 0.83 -2.68 2.72
N TRP A 307 1.14 -1.38 2.85
CA TRP A 307 0.27 -0.36 3.42
C TRP A 307 -0.04 0.71 2.37
N LEU A 308 -1.26 1.27 2.43
CA LEU A 308 -1.73 2.38 1.58
C LEU A 308 -2.17 3.54 2.46
N PHE A 309 -1.68 4.73 2.14
CA PHE A 309 -1.95 5.95 2.90
C PHE A 309 -2.47 7.05 1.99
N PRO A 310 -3.74 7.44 2.08
CA PRO A 310 -4.26 8.60 1.35
C PRO A 310 -3.59 9.90 1.82
N VAL A 311 -2.83 10.55 0.95
CA VAL A 311 -2.09 11.78 1.25
C VAL A 311 -2.39 12.89 0.24
N ASP A 312 -2.12 14.15 0.60
CA ASP A 312 -2.33 15.28 -0.30
C ASP A 312 -1.33 15.23 -1.49
N ALA A 313 -1.84 15.43 -2.71
CA ALA A 313 -1.01 15.46 -3.92
C ALA A 313 -0.18 16.75 -4.00
N GLY A 314 0.98 16.68 -4.65
CA GLY A 314 1.85 17.82 -4.90
C GLY A 314 2.87 18.14 -3.80
N PHE A 315 2.99 17.30 -2.77
CA PHE A 315 3.91 17.50 -1.66
C PHE A 315 5.01 16.45 -1.60
N HIS A 316 6.09 16.78 -0.89
CA HIS A 316 7.07 15.79 -0.43
C HIS A 316 6.65 15.22 0.91
N TYR A 317 7.03 13.97 1.15
CA TYR A 317 6.74 13.26 2.40
C TYR A 317 8.01 12.65 2.96
N LEU A 318 8.20 12.82 4.28
CA LEU A 318 9.20 12.08 5.07
C LEU A 318 8.51 10.84 5.65
N LEU A 319 9.03 9.66 5.34
CA LEU A 319 8.64 8.40 5.97
C LEU A 319 9.74 7.97 6.92
N ARG A 320 9.41 7.82 8.21
CA ARG A 320 10.28 7.22 9.22
C ARG A 320 9.79 5.82 9.54
N LEU A 321 10.57 4.81 9.17
CA LEU A 321 10.28 3.41 9.42
C LEU A 321 11.06 2.96 10.66
N HIS A 322 10.34 2.42 11.66
CA HIS A 322 10.91 1.92 12.91
C HIS A 322 11.05 0.41 12.85
N PHE A 323 12.23 -0.09 13.18
CA PHE A 323 12.56 -1.50 13.18
C PHE A 323 13.15 -1.93 14.51
N CYS A 324 12.79 -3.11 14.99
CA CYS A 324 13.42 -3.79 16.09
C CYS A 324 13.18 -5.29 15.93
N GLU A 325 14.22 -6.04 15.64
CA GLU A 325 14.12 -7.49 15.60
C GLU A 325 14.19 -8.05 17.01
N THR A 326 13.14 -8.74 17.44
CA THR A 326 13.00 -9.24 18.81
C THR A 326 12.82 -10.76 18.87
N ARG A 327 12.67 -11.42 17.73
CA ARG A 327 12.51 -12.88 17.63
C ARG A 327 13.83 -13.58 17.92
N GLN A 328 13.79 -14.65 18.71
CA GLN A 328 14.97 -15.34 19.20
C GLN A 328 15.72 -16.14 18.12
N GLU A 329 15.04 -16.47 17.02
CA GLU A 329 15.60 -17.18 15.87
C GLU A 329 16.40 -16.29 14.91
N VAL A 330 16.18 -14.97 14.92
CA VAL A 330 16.84 -13.98 14.04
C VAL A 330 17.85 -13.18 14.86
N LYS A 331 19.11 -13.63 14.93
CA LYS A 331 20.16 -13.00 15.74
C LYS A 331 21.38 -12.55 14.95
N ASN A 332 21.55 -13.09 13.76
CA ASN A 332 22.75 -12.88 12.95
C ASN A 332 22.41 -12.00 11.75
N GLU A 333 23.39 -11.22 11.33
CA GLU A 333 23.32 -10.49 10.05
C GLU A 333 23.07 -11.48 8.90
N ASN A 334 22.40 -11.03 7.86
CA ASN A 334 21.98 -11.82 6.70
C ASN A 334 21.01 -12.99 7.03
N ALA A 335 20.51 -13.08 8.26
CA ALA A 335 19.48 -14.08 8.56
C ALA A 335 18.14 -13.73 7.95
N GLN A 336 17.81 -12.45 7.87
CA GLN A 336 16.59 -11.91 7.24
C GLN A 336 16.94 -10.61 6.52
N VAL A 337 16.78 -10.61 5.20
CA VAL A 337 17.04 -9.43 4.36
C VAL A 337 15.84 -9.20 3.46
N PHE A 338 15.38 -7.96 3.35
CA PHE A 338 14.21 -7.60 2.57
C PHE A 338 14.38 -6.26 1.82
N LEU A 339 13.55 -6.09 0.80
CA LEU A 339 13.45 -4.85 0.04
C LEU A 339 12.39 -3.95 0.66
N ILE A 340 12.63 -2.66 0.62
CA ILE A 340 11.66 -1.61 0.97
C ILE A 340 11.31 -0.87 -0.31
N PHE A 341 10.02 -0.86 -0.65
CA PHE A 341 9.47 -0.11 -1.77
C PHE A 341 8.57 1.01 -1.28
N ILE A 342 8.69 2.19 -1.85
CA ILE A 342 7.82 3.34 -1.62
C ILE A 342 7.39 3.86 -2.99
N ASN A 343 6.08 3.91 -3.26
CA ASN A 343 5.50 4.34 -4.54
C ASN A 343 6.15 3.68 -5.76
N ASP A 344 6.21 2.33 -5.79
CA ASP A 344 6.82 1.52 -6.86
C ASP A 344 8.35 1.71 -7.05
N GLN A 345 9.00 2.49 -6.20
CA GLN A 345 10.44 2.71 -6.26
C GLN A 345 11.14 1.95 -5.13
N THR A 346 12.30 1.39 -5.42
CA THR A 346 13.13 0.75 -4.38
C THR A 346 13.75 1.82 -3.50
N ALA A 347 13.32 1.88 -2.24
CA ALA A 347 13.88 2.77 -1.23
C ALA A 347 15.13 2.15 -0.57
N GLN A 348 15.11 0.83 -0.36
CA GLN A 348 16.26 0.06 0.14
C GLN A 348 16.22 -1.37 -0.39
N TYR A 349 17.36 -1.86 -0.86
CA TYR A 349 17.51 -3.18 -1.47
C TYR A 349 17.86 -4.29 -0.46
N ASP A 350 18.57 -3.96 0.60
CA ASP A 350 19.27 -4.85 1.51
C ASP A 350 18.93 -4.55 2.99
N ALA A 351 17.67 -4.28 3.28
CA ALA A 351 17.25 -4.00 4.65
C ALA A 351 17.45 -5.25 5.52
N ASP A 352 18.42 -5.19 6.41
CA ASP A 352 18.74 -6.19 7.45
C ASP A 352 18.68 -5.48 8.80
N VAL A 353 17.67 -5.80 9.60
CA VAL A 353 17.44 -5.12 10.88
C VAL A 353 18.58 -5.36 11.86
N ILE A 354 19.16 -6.56 11.89
CA ILE A 354 20.30 -6.89 12.78
C ILE A 354 21.54 -6.09 12.40
N HIS A 355 21.84 -6.02 11.09
CA HIS A 355 22.96 -5.22 10.60
C HIS A 355 22.77 -3.72 10.89
N MET A 356 21.58 -3.18 10.62
CA MET A 356 21.26 -1.76 10.81
C MET A 356 21.30 -1.34 12.28
N SER A 357 20.82 -2.21 13.19
CA SER A 357 20.68 -1.90 14.63
C SER A 357 21.90 -2.29 15.45
N GLY A 358 22.69 -3.26 14.97
CA GLY A 358 23.82 -3.86 15.70
C GLY A 358 23.43 -5.01 16.61
N GLY A 359 22.18 -5.53 16.52
CA GLY A 359 21.80 -6.73 17.26
C GLY A 359 20.32 -6.87 17.58
N ASN A 360 19.96 -8.02 18.11
CA ASN A 360 18.58 -8.35 18.48
C ASN A 360 18.13 -7.56 19.73
N GLY A 361 16.92 -7.02 19.67
CA GLY A 361 16.33 -6.18 20.71
C GLY A 361 16.85 -4.73 20.72
N ILE A 362 17.66 -4.33 19.73
CA ILE A 362 18.16 -2.97 19.59
C ILE A 362 17.30 -2.27 18.52
N PRO A 363 16.63 -1.14 18.85
CA PRO A 363 15.79 -0.43 17.92
C PRO A 363 16.63 0.42 16.95
N VAL A 364 16.13 0.58 15.74
CA VAL A 364 16.68 1.47 14.71
C VAL A 364 15.54 2.07 13.89
N TYR A 365 15.70 3.28 13.38
CA TYR A 365 14.80 3.85 12.41
C TYR A 365 15.54 4.31 11.15
N LYS A 366 14.82 4.32 10.02
CA LYS A 366 15.30 4.78 8.72
C LYS A 366 14.33 5.80 8.14
N ASP A 367 14.90 6.85 7.60
CA ASP A 367 14.17 7.98 7.02
C ASP A 367 14.31 7.99 5.50
N TYR A 368 13.19 8.18 4.81
CA TYR A 368 13.10 8.27 3.35
C TYR A 368 12.28 9.48 2.96
N ILE A 369 12.69 10.17 1.89
CA ILE A 369 11.89 11.23 1.27
C ILE A 369 11.28 10.70 -0.02
N VAL A 370 10.00 10.99 -0.24
CA VAL A 370 9.30 10.64 -1.48
C VAL A 370 8.48 11.84 -1.95
N GLN A 371 8.43 12.05 -3.25
CA GLN A 371 7.54 13.03 -3.86
C GLN A 371 6.24 12.35 -4.27
N VAL A 372 5.11 12.94 -3.86
CA VAL A 372 3.79 12.60 -4.38
C VAL A 372 3.43 13.67 -5.42
N PRO A 373 3.42 13.32 -6.72
CA PRO A 373 3.23 14.33 -7.76
C PRO A 373 1.84 14.95 -7.72
N GLN A 374 1.69 16.14 -8.31
CA GLN A 374 0.39 16.74 -8.53
C GLN A 374 -0.42 15.83 -9.47
N GLY A 375 -1.66 15.52 -9.11
CA GLY A 375 -2.57 14.68 -9.89
C GLY A 375 -3.92 15.38 -10.13
N SER A 376 -4.82 14.70 -10.81
CA SER A 376 -6.20 15.17 -11.03
C SER A 376 -7.05 15.16 -9.75
N GLN A 377 -6.66 14.34 -8.77
CA GLN A 377 -7.32 14.25 -7.46
C GLN A 377 -6.51 15.01 -6.41
N SER A 378 -7.21 15.59 -5.44
CA SER A 378 -6.59 16.29 -4.30
C SER A 378 -5.78 15.37 -3.40
N LYS A 379 -6.16 14.09 -3.33
CA LYS A 379 -5.43 13.04 -2.59
C LYS A 379 -4.98 11.94 -3.52
N GLN A 380 -3.83 11.35 -3.18
CA GLN A 380 -3.26 10.17 -3.83
C GLN A 380 -2.80 9.16 -2.77
N ASP A 381 -2.78 7.88 -3.14
CA ASP A 381 -2.27 6.85 -2.24
C ASP A 381 -0.74 6.84 -2.27
N LEU A 382 -0.14 7.10 -1.14
CA LEU A 382 1.26 6.81 -0.86
C LEU A 382 1.31 5.37 -0.34
N TRP A 383 2.08 4.51 -0.99
CA TRP A 383 2.17 3.14 -0.56
C TRP A 383 3.59 2.74 -0.14
N LEU A 384 3.65 1.89 0.86
CA LEU A 384 4.84 1.27 1.40
C LEU A 384 4.70 -0.25 1.25
N ALA A 385 5.69 -0.92 0.69
CA ALA A 385 5.70 -2.38 0.59
C ALA A 385 7.05 -2.97 0.98
N LEU A 386 7.00 -4.11 1.67
CA LEU A 386 8.17 -4.89 2.05
C LEU A 386 8.11 -6.25 1.36
N HIS A 387 9.27 -6.74 0.88
CA HIS A 387 9.39 -8.01 0.18
C HIS A 387 10.71 -8.72 0.55
N PRO A 388 10.73 -10.05 0.83
CA PRO A 388 11.96 -10.76 1.14
C PRO A 388 12.96 -10.70 -0.03
N ASN A 389 14.22 -10.41 0.26
CA ASN A 389 15.26 -10.39 -0.76
C ASN A 389 16.01 -11.73 -0.83
N MET A 390 15.49 -12.66 -1.61
CA MET A 390 16.09 -14.00 -1.76
C MET A 390 17.35 -14.03 -2.61
N GLU A 391 17.71 -12.98 -3.31
CA GLU A 391 18.95 -12.89 -4.08
C GLU A 391 20.18 -12.88 -3.17
N LEU A 392 20.04 -12.28 -1.99
CA LEU A 392 21.07 -12.27 -0.95
C LEU A 392 21.11 -13.56 -0.12
N LYS A 393 20.25 -14.55 -0.45
CA LYS A 393 20.15 -15.87 0.17
C LYS A 393 20.02 -15.83 1.71
N PRO A 394 19.10 -15.04 2.26
CA PRO A 394 18.84 -15.02 3.69
C PRO A 394 18.30 -16.38 4.15
N ARG A 395 18.45 -16.67 5.44
CA ARG A 395 17.92 -17.90 6.05
C ARG A 395 16.38 -17.88 6.10
N TYR A 396 15.78 -16.70 6.31
CA TYR A 396 14.35 -16.52 6.45
C TYR A 396 13.81 -15.59 5.34
N ALA A 397 12.86 -16.09 4.58
CA ALA A 397 12.13 -15.31 3.58
C ALA A 397 10.99 -14.56 4.27
N ASP A 398 11.29 -13.44 4.92
CA ASP A 398 10.36 -12.64 5.68
C ASP A 398 10.77 -11.16 5.68
N ALA A 399 9.85 -10.27 6.00
CA ALA A 399 10.07 -8.85 6.20
C ALA A 399 9.27 -8.37 7.40
N ILE A 400 9.79 -7.40 8.15
CA ILE A 400 9.14 -6.86 9.36
C ILE A 400 9.08 -5.34 9.35
N LEU A 401 8.10 -4.80 10.08
CA LEU A 401 8.00 -3.40 10.44
C LEU A 401 7.36 -3.29 11.83
N ASN A 402 7.89 -2.41 12.68
CA ASN A 402 7.41 -2.17 14.04
C ASN A 402 6.61 -0.88 14.19
N GLY A 403 6.99 0.17 13.49
CA GLY A 403 6.30 1.46 13.55
C GLY A 403 6.55 2.30 12.30
N LEU A 404 5.67 3.27 12.08
CA LEU A 404 5.74 4.16 10.92
C LEU A 404 5.26 5.56 11.29
N GLU A 405 6.03 6.56 10.89
CA GLU A 405 5.60 7.96 10.90
C GLU A 405 5.67 8.53 9.48
N ILE A 406 4.64 9.28 9.07
CA ILE A 406 4.59 9.98 7.78
C ILE A 406 4.34 11.46 8.02
N PHE A 407 5.24 12.30 7.53
CA PHE A 407 5.15 13.74 7.63
C PHE A 407 5.07 14.36 6.23
N LYS A 408 4.19 15.33 6.06
CA LYS A 408 4.12 16.17 4.87
C LYS A 408 5.08 17.36 5.04
N LEU A 409 5.89 17.65 4.03
CA LEU A 409 6.83 18.77 4.00
C LEU A 409 6.17 19.99 3.36
N ASN A 410 6.50 21.20 3.83
CA ASN A 410 6.07 22.42 3.16
C ASN A 410 6.70 22.54 1.76
N THR A 411 5.95 23.18 0.88
CA THR A 411 6.45 23.61 -0.43
C THR A 411 7.43 24.77 -0.31
N THR A 412 8.12 25.10 -1.36
CA THR A 412 9.14 26.18 -1.38
C THR A 412 8.62 27.55 -0.97
N ASP A 413 7.30 27.79 -1.07
CA ASP A 413 6.61 29.00 -0.62
C ASP A 413 6.08 28.92 0.82
N GLY A 414 6.48 27.90 1.59
CA GLY A 414 6.09 27.71 2.99
C GLY A 414 4.69 27.12 3.18
N ASN A 415 4.06 26.54 2.15
CA ASN A 415 2.71 26.02 2.22
C ASN A 415 2.66 24.55 2.66
N LEU A 416 1.89 24.23 3.71
CA LEU A 416 1.52 22.87 4.17
C LEU A 416 0.03 22.58 3.92
N ALA A 417 -0.76 23.59 3.53
CA ALA A 417 -2.22 23.45 3.46
C ALA A 417 -2.65 22.53 2.31
N GLY A 418 -3.30 21.43 2.63
CA GLY A 418 -4.05 20.59 1.71
C GLY A 418 -5.46 21.15 1.45
N LEU A 419 -6.18 20.54 0.49
CA LEU A 419 -7.59 20.85 0.22
C LEU A 419 -8.48 20.19 1.28
N ASN A 420 -9.67 20.80 1.51
CA ASN A 420 -10.69 20.12 2.31
C ASN A 420 -11.10 18.79 1.64
N PRO A 421 -11.47 17.78 2.43
CA PRO A 421 -12.12 16.59 1.90
C PRO A 421 -13.43 16.93 1.20
N GLU A 422 -13.79 16.15 0.18
CA GLU A 422 -15.12 16.27 -0.43
C GLU A 422 -16.19 15.82 0.58
N PRO A 423 -17.35 16.52 0.64
CA PRO A 423 -18.45 16.09 1.49
C PRO A 423 -18.88 14.66 1.14
N ALA A 424 -19.11 13.82 2.15
CA ALA A 424 -19.67 12.49 1.92
C ALA A 424 -20.98 12.62 1.15
N VAL A 425 -21.07 11.95 -0.01
CA VAL A 425 -22.32 11.93 -0.80
C VAL A 425 -23.34 11.18 0.04
N ALA A 426 -24.40 11.89 0.48
CA ALA A 426 -25.49 11.26 1.19
C ALA A 426 -26.07 10.12 0.33
N PRO A 427 -26.32 8.92 0.88
CA PRO A 427 -26.96 7.86 0.14
C PRO A 427 -28.31 8.38 -0.38
N PRO A 428 -28.71 8.06 -1.63
CA PRO A 428 -29.98 8.50 -2.18
C PRO A 428 -31.10 8.07 -1.20
N PRO A 429 -32.09 8.94 -0.94
CA PRO A 429 -33.18 8.62 -0.03
C PRO A 429 -33.86 7.35 -0.52
N ALA A 430 -33.98 6.36 0.38
CA ALA A 430 -34.69 5.13 0.10
C ALA A 430 -36.11 5.48 -0.35
N GLU A 431 -36.47 5.05 -1.56
CA GLU A 431 -37.83 5.19 -2.06
C GLU A 431 -38.80 4.48 -1.10
N THR A 432 -39.52 5.26 -0.33
CA THR A 432 -40.59 4.76 0.52
C THR A 432 -41.81 4.47 -0.36
N ASN A 433 -42.07 3.21 -0.62
CA ASN A 433 -43.35 2.76 -1.14
C ASN A 433 -44.47 3.18 -0.17
N PRO A 434 -45.58 3.80 -0.62
CA PRO A 434 -46.67 4.19 0.24
C PRO A 434 -47.54 2.98 0.56
N SER A 435 -47.52 2.49 1.80
CA SER A 435 -48.54 1.59 2.31
C SER A 435 -49.36 2.25 3.41
N LEU A 436 -50.60 2.55 3.04
CA LEU A 436 -51.86 2.58 3.82
C LEU A 436 -51.78 3.01 5.30
N GLN A 437 -52.31 4.22 5.53
CA GLN A 437 -52.72 4.71 6.83
C GLN A 437 -53.79 3.82 7.45
N GLU A 438 -53.61 3.44 8.69
CA GLU A 438 -54.69 3.23 9.64
C GLU A 438 -54.52 4.12 10.86
N ARG A 439 -55.51 4.98 11.05
CA ARG A 439 -55.71 5.95 12.11
C ARG A 439 -56.25 5.24 13.33
N ARG A 440 -55.56 5.26 14.50
CA ARG A 440 -56.27 5.15 15.79
C ARG A 440 -55.60 5.99 16.88
N THR A 441 -56.45 6.85 17.43
CA THR A 441 -56.30 7.68 18.61
C THR A 441 -56.36 6.85 19.89
N GLY A 442 -55.57 7.26 20.92
CA GLY A 442 -55.81 6.73 22.28
C GLY A 442 -54.71 7.11 23.28
N LYS A 443 -55.06 7.94 24.20
CA LYS A 443 -54.32 8.54 25.33
C LYS A 443 -53.91 7.55 26.44
N ARG A 444 -52.82 7.90 27.14
CA ARG A 444 -52.49 7.63 28.57
C ARG A 444 -52.01 6.23 28.99
N SER A 445 -50.77 6.06 29.49
CA SER A 445 -50.46 6.05 30.92
C SER A 445 -49.00 5.64 31.14
N SER A 446 -48.18 6.52 31.71
CA SER A 446 -46.88 6.25 32.32
C SER A 446 -47.12 5.61 33.68
N ILE A 447 -46.35 4.59 34.04
CA ILE A 447 -46.06 3.93 35.35
C ILE A 447 -45.96 2.40 35.18
N LEU A 448 -45.29 1.88 34.18
CA LEU A 448 -44.97 0.43 34.14
C LEU A 448 -43.62 0.11 33.51
N HIS A 449 -42.72 1.10 33.40
CA HIS A 449 -41.45 0.91 32.73
C HIS A 449 -40.26 0.55 33.60
N VAL A 450 -40.38 0.59 34.94
CA VAL A 450 -39.23 0.31 35.84
C VAL A 450 -39.16 -1.16 36.29
N ILE A 451 -40.26 -1.94 36.21
CA ILE A 451 -40.28 -3.34 36.61
C ILE A 451 -39.96 -4.30 35.44
N GLY A 452 -40.04 -3.79 34.21
CA GLY A 452 -39.74 -4.58 33.00
C GLY A 452 -38.23 -4.75 32.69
N ILE A 453 -37.39 -3.82 33.15
CA ILE A 453 -35.97 -3.82 32.79
C ILE A 453 -35.13 -4.81 33.62
N VAL A 454 -35.49 -5.04 34.87
CA VAL A 454 -34.77 -6.00 35.75
C VAL A 454 -35.19 -7.45 35.50
N GLY A 455 -36.42 -7.69 35.07
CA GLY A 455 -36.90 -9.05 34.72
C GLY A 455 -36.45 -9.51 33.32
N GLY A 456 -36.31 -8.56 32.38
CA GLY A 456 -35.87 -8.81 31.00
C GLY A 456 -34.40 -9.19 30.85
N SER A 457 -33.52 -8.63 31.68
CA SER A 457 -32.09 -8.93 31.64
C SER A 457 -31.74 -10.32 32.15
N ILE A 458 -32.42 -10.80 33.17
CA ILE A 458 -32.26 -12.19 33.72
C ILE A 458 -32.83 -13.22 32.74
N GLY A 459 -33.97 -12.94 32.12
CA GLY A 459 -34.57 -13.79 31.11
C GLY A 459 -33.70 -13.92 29.84
N ALA A 460 -33.10 -12.85 29.40
CA ALA A 460 -32.18 -12.83 28.24
C ALA A 460 -30.89 -13.63 28.49
N VAL A 461 -30.32 -13.54 29.70
CA VAL A 461 -29.13 -14.34 30.06
C VAL A 461 -29.44 -15.82 30.13
N ILE A 462 -30.58 -16.19 30.68
CA ILE A 462 -31.05 -17.60 30.76
C ILE A 462 -31.36 -18.13 29.35
N ALA A 463 -32.00 -17.31 28.49
CA ALA A 463 -32.30 -17.72 27.12
C ALA A 463 -31.02 -17.87 26.28
N CYS A 464 -30.03 -16.95 26.42
CA CYS A 464 -28.74 -17.08 25.77
C CYS A 464 -27.94 -18.29 26.28
N SER A 465 -28.00 -18.57 27.61
CA SER A 465 -27.31 -19.73 28.19
C SER A 465 -27.99 -21.06 27.72
N LEU A 466 -29.31 -21.11 27.59
CA LEU A 466 -30.01 -22.24 27.03
C LEU A 466 -29.78 -22.44 25.53
N ILE A 467 -29.63 -21.34 24.78
CA ILE A 467 -29.29 -21.39 23.36
C ILE A 467 -27.85 -21.89 23.17
N VAL A 468 -26.91 -21.42 23.98
CA VAL A 468 -25.52 -21.89 23.95
C VAL A 468 -25.43 -23.34 24.39
N TYR A 469 -26.17 -23.74 25.42
CA TYR A 469 -26.27 -25.14 25.86
C TYR A 469 -26.90 -26.04 24.80
N PHE A 470 -27.99 -25.57 24.13
CA PHE A 470 -28.64 -26.31 23.06
C PHE A 470 -27.74 -26.45 21.82
N PHE A 471 -26.96 -25.40 21.47
CA PHE A 471 -25.96 -25.51 20.43
C PHE A 471 -24.79 -26.41 20.84
N ALA A 472 -24.30 -26.32 22.07
CA ALA A 472 -23.23 -27.19 22.57
C ALA A 472 -23.68 -28.66 22.64
N PHE A 473 -24.94 -28.93 23.00
CA PHE A 473 -25.50 -30.30 23.05
C PHE A 473 -25.76 -30.84 21.63
N LYS A 474 -26.11 -29.97 20.67
CA LYS A 474 -26.30 -30.36 19.26
C LYS A 474 -24.99 -30.62 18.52
N TYR A 475 -23.85 -30.19 19.08
CA TYR A 475 -22.52 -30.47 18.54
C TYR A 475 -21.85 -31.73 19.12
N GLN A 476 -22.53 -32.48 19.98
CA GLN A 476 -22.05 -33.74 20.56
C GLN A 476 -22.79 -34.95 19.99
N GLU A 477 -23.01 -34.99 18.69
CA GLU A 477 -23.39 -36.20 17.98
C GLU A 477 -22.31 -36.63 17.00
N THR A 478 -21.72 -37.77 17.29
CA THR A 478 -21.05 -38.80 16.49
C THR A 478 -20.74 -38.46 15.00
N PRO A 479 -19.59 -38.87 14.50
CA PRO A 479 -19.22 -38.66 13.10
C PRO A 479 -20.14 -39.47 12.19
N ARG A 480 -21.09 -38.81 11.57
CA ARG A 480 -21.76 -39.33 10.37
C ARG A 480 -20.83 -39.07 9.18
N PRO A 481 -20.77 -39.98 8.20
CA PRO A 481 -19.90 -39.86 7.04
C PRO A 481 -20.24 -38.58 6.29
N ALA A 482 -19.22 -37.85 5.88
CA ALA A 482 -19.29 -36.61 5.14
C ALA A 482 -20.26 -36.72 3.97
N THR A 483 -21.42 -36.09 4.11
CA THR A 483 -22.28 -35.77 2.96
C THR A 483 -21.61 -34.55 2.30
N THR A 484 -20.89 -34.82 1.26
CA THR A 484 -20.39 -33.89 0.30
C THR A 484 -21.48 -32.88 -0.07
N ILE A 485 -21.29 -31.60 0.29
CA ILE A 485 -21.97 -30.51 -0.39
C ILE A 485 -21.31 -30.43 -1.77
N SER A 486 -21.83 -31.25 -2.69
CA SER A 486 -21.50 -31.14 -4.10
C SER A 486 -22.15 -29.85 -4.61
N SER A 487 -21.42 -28.75 -4.60
CA SER A 487 -21.59 -27.76 -5.66
C SER A 487 -21.28 -28.52 -6.95
N SER A 488 -22.29 -28.95 -7.68
CA SER A 488 -22.17 -29.73 -8.89
C SER A 488 -21.28 -28.97 -9.88
N LEU A 489 -20.01 -29.37 -9.95
CA LEU A 489 -19.16 -29.03 -11.07
C LEU A 489 -19.87 -29.51 -12.32
N PRO A 490 -19.84 -28.78 -13.45
CA PRO A 490 -20.56 -29.16 -14.65
C PRO A 490 -20.01 -30.48 -15.20
N ALA A 491 -20.61 -31.59 -14.78
CA ALA A 491 -20.23 -32.96 -15.18
C ALA A 491 -20.37 -33.21 -16.67
N ASP A 492 -21.16 -32.38 -17.39
CA ASP A 492 -21.47 -32.55 -18.81
C ASP A 492 -20.44 -31.93 -19.75
N LEU A 493 -19.51 -31.09 -19.26
CA LEU A 493 -18.61 -30.30 -20.12
C LEU A 493 -17.14 -30.71 -20.04
N CYS A 494 -16.74 -31.52 -19.03
CA CYS A 494 -15.34 -31.86 -18.79
C CYS A 494 -15.25 -33.29 -18.23
N ARG A 495 -14.30 -34.11 -18.71
CA ARG A 495 -14.11 -35.48 -18.27
C ARG A 495 -13.65 -35.53 -16.82
N ARG A 496 -14.31 -36.33 -15.97
CA ARG A 496 -13.80 -36.67 -14.64
C ARG A 496 -12.94 -37.93 -14.74
N PHE A 497 -11.69 -37.83 -14.29
CA PHE A 497 -10.74 -38.95 -14.20
C PHE A 497 -10.79 -39.52 -12.77
N THR A 498 -10.62 -40.82 -12.67
CA THR A 498 -10.40 -41.48 -11.38
C THR A 498 -8.93 -41.32 -10.97
N LEU A 499 -8.66 -41.38 -9.65
CA LEU A 499 -7.28 -41.32 -9.15
C LEU A 499 -6.45 -42.50 -9.69
N VAL A 500 -7.05 -43.65 -9.96
CA VAL A 500 -6.39 -44.80 -10.55
C VAL A 500 -5.87 -44.47 -11.97
N GLU A 501 -6.74 -43.89 -12.80
CA GLU A 501 -6.32 -43.47 -14.17
C GLU A 501 -5.19 -42.44 -14.14
N VAL A 502 -5.23 -41.50 -13.18
CA VAL A 502 -4.17 -40.48 -13.04
C VAL A 502 -2.87 -41.11 -12.56
N ASN A 503 -2.92 -42.05 -11.61
CA ASN A 503 -1.74 -42.78 -11.12
C ASN A 503 -1.11 -43.61 -12.25
N GLU A 504 -1.91 -44.33 -13.04
CA GLU A 504 -1.40 -45.02 -14.22
C GLU A 504 -0.77 -44.06 -15.23
N ALA A 505 -1.43 -42.94 -15.54
CA ALA A 505 -0.95 -41.95 -16.49
C ALA A 505 0.40 -41.34 -16.08
N THR A 506 0.65 -41.14 -14.77
CA THR A 506 1.85 -40.49 -14.20
C THR A 506 2.88 -41.47 -13.69
N ARG A 507 2.62 -42.80 -13.75
CA ARG A 507 3.40 -43.83 -13.08
C ARG A 507 3.51 -43.59 -11.58
N ASN A 508 2.37 -43.35 -10.94
CA ASN A 508 2.24 -43.03 -9.53
C ASN A 508 3.02 -41.77 -9.13
N PHE A 509 2.88 -40.71 -9.93
CA PHE A 509 3.54 -39.40 -9.77
C PHE A 509 5.07 -39.51 -9.71
N ASP A 510 5.65 -40.33 -10.57
CA ASP A 510 7.11 -40.50 -10.67
C ASP A 510 7.80 -39.14 -10.87
N GLU A 511 8.79 -38.86 -10.03
CA GLU A 511 9.56 -37.59 -10.05
C GLU A 511 10.26 -37.33 -11.38
N GLN A 512 10.60 -38.41 -12.16
CA GLN A 512 11.20 -38.28 -13.48
C GLN A 512 10.23 -37.68 -14.51
N ASN A 513 8.93 -37.69 -14.23
CA ASN A 513 7.90 -37.12 -15.06
C ASN A 513 7.55 -35.66 -14.69
N ILE A 514 8.23 -35.06 -13.72
CA ILE A 514 8.01 -33.66 -13.34
C ILE A 514 8.50 -32.74 -14.46
N ILE A 515 7.59 -31.92 -14.99
CA ILE A 515 7.86 -30.91 -16.03
C ILE A 515 7.72 -29.47 -15.51
N GLY A 516 7.19 -29.29 -14.29
CA GLY A 516 7.05 -27.98 -13.67
C GLY A 516 6.82 -28.08 -12.18
N LEU A 517 7.49 -27.19 -11.43
CA LEU A 517 7.29 -26.98 -10.00
C LEU A 517 6.93 -25.52 -9.76
N GLY A 518 5.84 -25.26 -9.06
CA GLY A 518 5.40 -23.88 -8.80
C GLY A 518 4.58 -23.76 -7.52
N GLY A 519 4.27 -22.53 -7.12
CA GLY A 519 3.45 -22.22 -5.95
C GLY A 519 2.00 -22.77 -6.02
N PHE A 520 1.57 -23.20 -7.22
CA PHE A 520 0.24 -23.77 -7.47
C PHE A 520 0.24 -25.31 -7.55
N GLY A 521 1.34 -25.98 -7.24
CA GLY A 521 1.48 -27.41 -7.29
C GLY A 521 2.56 -27.93 -8.24
N THR A 522 2.56 -29.25 -8.44
CA THR A 522 3.51 -29.96 -9.29
C THR A 522 2.84 -30.39 -10.59
N VAL A 523 3.50 -30.18 -11.73
CA VAL A 523 3.02 -30.57 -13.06
C VAL A 523 3.82 -31.76 -13.55
N TYR A 524 3.12 -32.82 -13.92
CA TYR A 524 3.69 -34.07 -14.44
C TYR A 524 3.37 -34.23 -15.91
N LYS A 525 4.28 -34.79 -16.69
CA LYS A 525 3.97 -35.36 -17.98
C LYS A 525 3.33 -36.74 -17.78
N GLY A 526 2.20 -36.97 -18.36
CA GLY A 526 1.51 -38.26 -18.30
C GLY A 526 1.08 -38.74 -19.67
N TYR A 527 0.56 -39.97 -19.72
CA TYR A 527 0.05 -40.59 -20.94
C TYR A 527 -1.30 -41.25 -20.66
N ILE A 528 -2.30 -40.91 -21.46
CA ILE A 528 -3.64 -41.50 -21.38
C ILE A 528 -3.95 -42.33 -22.64
N LYS A 529 -5.08 -43.07 -22.65
CA LYS A 529 -5.51 -43.93 -23.73
C LYS A 529 -4.42 -44.97 -24.13
N ASN A 530 -3.98 -45.77 -23.14
CA ASN A 530 -2.95 -46.79 -23.35
C ASN A 530 -1.63 -46.24 -23.90
N GLY A 531 -1.23 -45.03 -23.43
CA GLY A 531 0.04 -44.42 -23.81
C GLY A 531 0.03 -43.62 -25.13
N SER A 532 -1.12 -43.50 -25.80
CA SER A 532 -1.20 -42.88 -27.13
C SER A 532 -1.27 -41.33 -27.09
N ILE A 533 -1.71 -40.72 -25.98
CA ILE A 533 -1.90 -39.26 -25.87
C ILE A 533 -1.07 -38.75 -24.70
N ALA A 534 -0.11 -37.88 -25.01
CA ALA A 534 0.64 -37.14 -23.97
C ALA A 534 -0.23 -36.03 -23.36
N VAL A 535 -0.22 -35.91 -22.03
CA VAL A 535 -0.98 -34.91 -21.27
C VAL A 535 -0.09 -34.25 -20.22
N ALA A 536 -0.45 -33.02 -19.81
CA ALA A 536 0.13 -32.36 -18.63
C ALA A 536 -0.85 -32.50 -17.47
N ILE A 537 -0.37 -33.00 -16.33
CA ILE A 537 -1.17 -33.31 -15.16
C ILE A 537 -0.69 -32.44 -14.01
N LYS A 538 -1.50 -31.42 -13.64
CA LYS A 538 -1.21 -30.47 -12.56
C LYS A 538 -1.87 -30.95 -11.29
N ARG A 539 -1.07 -31.38 -10.31
CA ARG A 539 -1.52 -31.77 -8.97
C ARG A 539 -1.38 -30.59 -8.05
N LEU A 540 -2.49 -30.04 -7.56
CA LEU A 540 -2.53 -28.91 -6.64
C LEU A 540 -2.41 -29.39 -5.18
N ASP A 541 -1.97 -28.48 -4.29
CA ASP A 541 -1.91 -28.75 -2.85
C ASP A 541 -3.31 -28.72 -2.24
N SER A 542 -3.80 -29.90 -1.85
CA SER A 542 -5.14 -30.10 -1.28
C SER A 542 -5.27 -29.54 0.14
N SER A 543 -4.20 -29.25 0.85
CA SER A 543 -4.22 -28.64 2.19
C SER A 543 -4.47 -27.14 2.16
N SER A 544 -4.40 -26.50 0.98
CA SER A 544 -4.52 -25.07 0.81
C SER A 544 -5.94 -24.65 0.40
N HIS A 545 -6.60 -23.81 1.20
CA HIS A 545 -7.85 -23.14 0.81
C HIS A 545 -7.73 -22.33 -0.49
N GLN A 546 -6.56 -21.83 -0.81
CA GLN A 546 -6.28 -21.15 -2.05
C GLN A 546 -6.28 -22.13 -3.23
N GLY A 547 -5.63 -23.29 -3.07
CA GLY A 547 -5.60 -24.34 -4.07
C GLY A 547 -7.01 -24.80 -4.45
N THR A 548 -7.91 -24.98 -3.48
CA THR A 548 -9.31 -25.35 -3.75
C THR A 548 -10.03 -24.31 -4.62
N ARG A 549 -9.85 -23.03 -4.32
CA ARG A 549 -10.48 -21.94 -5.11
C ARG A 549 -9.91 -21.85 -6.53
N GLU A 550 -8.62 -22.05 -6.70
CA GLU A 550 -7.95 -22.03 -8.00
C GLU A 550 -8.39 -23.23 -8.84
N PHE A 551 -8.44 -24.43 -8.26
CA PHE A 551 -8.95 -25.64 -8.88
C PHE A 551 -10.36 -25.45 -9.44
N GLN A 552 -11.30 -24.99 -8.60
CA GLN A 552 -12.66 -24.73 -9.03
C GLN A 552 -12.76 -23.63 -10.09
N THR A 553 -11.96 -22.57 -9.97
CA THR A 553 -11.96 -21.47 -10.93
C THR A 553 -11.45 -21.95 -12.28
N GLU A 554 -10.39 -22.74 -12.33
CA GLU A 554 -9.76 -23.22 -13.56
C GLU A 554 -10.71 -24.18 -14.31
N ILE A 555 -11.38 -25.09 -13.60
CA ILE A 555 -12.41 -25.94 -14.19
C ILE A 555 -13.56 -25.10 -14.73
N LYS A 556 -14.12 -24.19 -13.93
CA LYS A 556 -15.24 -23.34 -14.34
C LYS A 556 -14.94 -22.50 -15.58
N MET A 557 -13.73 -21.97 -15.69
CA MET A 557 -13.34 -21.14 -16.83
C MET A 557 -13.07 -22.00 -18.06
N LEU A 558 -12.17 -22.98 -17.96
CA LEU A 558 -11.71 -23.73 -19.13
C LEU A 558 -12.70 -24.77 -19.66
N SER A 559 -13.64 -25.27 -18.83
CA SER A 559 -14.68 -26.19 -19.34
C SER A 559 -15.51 -25.58 -20.47
N ASN A 560 -15.72 -24.27 -20.46
CA ASN A 560 -16.54 -23.52 -21.41
C ASN A 560 -15.74 -22.80 -22.51
N LEU A 561 -14.40 -22.83 -22.46
CA LEU A 561 -13.56 -22.09 -23.40
C LEU A 561 -12.90 -23.06 -24.39
N ARG A 562 -12.99 -22.76 -25.68
CA ARG A 562 -12.29 -23.46 -26.75
C ARG A 562 -11.73 -22.44 -27.73
N HIS A 563 -10.43 -22.29 -27.76
CA HIS A 563 -9.76 -21.35 -28.66
C HIS A 563 -8.34 -21.85 -29.00
N ARG A 564 -7.89 -21.63 -30.24
CA ARG A 564 -6.59 -22.11 -30.72
C ARG A 564 -5.42 -21.64 -29.84
N HIS A 565 -5.51 -20.46 -29.29
CA HIS A 565 -4.45 -19.82 -28.50
C HIS A 565 -4.72 -19.85 -26.98
N LEU A 566 -5.57 -20.79 -26.51
CA LEU A 566 -5.74 -21.11 -25.09
C LEU A 566 -5.41 -22.59 -24.88
N VAL A 567 -4.91 -22.93 -23.69
CA VAL A 567 -4.76 -24.33 -23.29
C VAL A 567 -6.12 -25.01 -23.19
N SER A 568 -6.19 -26.30 -23.53
CA SER A 568 -7.42 -27.07 -23.40
C SER A 568 -7.37 -27.92 -22.13
N LEU A 569 -8.39 -27.76 -21.27
CA LEU A 569 -8.63 -28.66 -20.16
C LEU A 569 -9.31 -29.92 -20.70
N ILE A 570 -8.66 -31.06 -20.56
CA ILE A 570 -9.19 -32.38 -20.96
C ILE A 570 -10.12 -32.92 -19.87
N GLY A 571 -9.73 -32.73 -18.61
CA GLY A 571 -10.51 -33.20 -17.48
C GLY A 571 -9.87 -32.87 -16.12
N TYR A 572 -10.49 -33.41 -15.08
CA TYR A 572 -10.04 -33.21 -13.71
C TYR A 572 -10.25 -34.48 -12.84
N CYS A 573 -9.56 -34.57 -11.72
CA CYS A 573 -9.79 -35.56 -10.70
C CYS A 573 -9.93 -34.87 -9.33
N ASP A 574 -10.98 -35.23 -8.60
CA ASP A 574 -11.27 -34.77 -7.24
C ASP A 574 -11.52 -35.96 -6.28
N ASP A 575 -11.00 -37.13 -6.62
CA ASP A 575 -11.13 -38.33 -5.80
C ASP A 575 -10.19 -38.31 -4.60
N HIS A 576 -10.67 -38.83 -3.45
CA HIS A 576 -9.89 -38.99 -2.22
C HIS A 576 -9.25 -37.68 -1.68
N GLY A 577 -9.88 -36.53 -1.97
CA GLY A 577 -9.35 -35.23 -1.55
C GLY A 577 -8.20 -34.72 -2.40
N GLU A 578 -7.83 -35.37 -3.48
CA GLU A 578 -6.87 -34.86 -4.47
C GLU A 578 -7.51 -33.78 -5.34
N MET A 579 -6.69 -32.87 -5.82
CA MET A 579 -7.10 -31.81 -6.74
C MET A 579 -6.16 -31.80 -7.94
N ILE A 580 -6.63 -32.44 -9.03
CA ILE A 580 -5.78 -32.69 -10.20
C ILE A 580 -6.47 -32.20 -11.48
N LEU A 581 -5.73 -31.46 -12.30
CA LEU A 581 -6.18 -30.95 -13.60
C LEU A 581 -5.38 -31.60 -14.71
N VAL A 582 -6.05 -32.01 -15.79
CA VAL A 582 -5.45 -32.71 -16.95
C VAL A 582 -5.61 -31.86 -18.19
N TYR A 583 -4.49 -31.50 -18.83
CA TYR A 583 -4.42 -30.64 -20.00
C TYR A 583 -3.74 -31.29 -21.20
N ASP A 584 -3.92 -30.69 -22.39
CA ASP A 584 -3.07 -30.99 -23.52
C ASP A 584 -1.59 -30.71 -23.19
N TYR A 585 -0.69 -31.60 -23.59
CA TYR A 585 0.73 -31.45 -23.34
C TYR A 585 1.38 -30.45 -24.32
N MET A 586 2.04 -29.42 -23.78
CA MET A 586 2.77 -28.43 -24.56
C MET A 586 4.25 -28.82 -24.68
N SER A 587 4.63 -29.39 -25.81
CA SER A 587 5.93 -30.07 -25.97
C SER A 587 7.13 -29.14 -26.04
N ARG A 588 6.91 -27.84 -26.27
CA ARG A 588 7.96 -26.81 -26.34
C ARG A 588 8.06 -25.98 -25.05
N GLY A 589 7.33 -26.31 -23.99
CA GLY A 589 7.41 -25.63 -22.69
C GLY A 589 6.90 -24.20 -22.73
N THR A 590 7.51 -23.30 -21.94
CA THR A 590 7.10 -21.91 -21.76
C THR A 590 7.86 -20.96 -22.69
N LEU A 591 7.24 -19.82 -23.03
CA LEU A 591 7.91 -18.74 -23.78
C LEU A 591 9.19 -18.27 -23.06
N ARG A 592 9.16 -18.14 -21.74
CA ARG A 592 10.33 -17.74 -20.93
C ARG A 592 11.54 -18.62 -21.17
N GLU A 593 11.37 -19.93 -21.26
CA GLU A 593 12.46 -20.88 -21.47
C GLU A 593 13.19 -20.65 -22.80
N HIS A 594 12.52 -20.01 -23.77
CA HIS A 594 13.09 -19.68 -25.08
C HIS A 594 13.70 -18.28 -25.18
N LEU A 595 13.50 -17.40 -24.17
CA LEU A 595 14.00 -16.04 -24.20
C LEU A 595 15.36 -15.89 -23.52
N TYR A 596 15.52 -16.48 -22.33
CA TYR A 596 16.75 -16.38 -21.55
C TYR A 596 16.98 -17.63 -20.68
N LYS A 597 18.24 -17.89 -20.32
CA LYS A 597 18.67 -19.12 -19.59
C LYS A 597 18.44 -20.41 -20.37
N THR A 598 18.42 -20.34 -21.69
CA THR A 598 18.17 -21.50 -22.55
C THR A 598 19.47 -22.15 -23.01
N LYS A 599 19.46 -23.50 -23.14
CA LYS A 599 20.49 -24.27 -23.86
C LYS A 599 20.13 -24.44 -25.34
N SER A 600 18.95 -23.99 -25.77
CA SER A 600 18.43 -24.10 -27.12
C SER A 600 18.83 -22.89 -28.00
N SER A 601 18.78 -23.02 -29.31
CA SER A 601 18.97 -21.88 -30.21
C SER A 601 17.91 -20.79 -29.95
N PRO A 602 18.29 -19.49 -29.89
CA PRO A 602 17.37 -18.40 -29.69
C PRO A 602 16.28 -18.39 -30.79
N LEU A 603 15.05 -18.00 -30.39
CA LEU A 603 13.96 -17.82 -31.34
C LEU A 603 14.26 -16.64 -32.29
N PRO A 604 14.14 -16.82 -33.63
CA PRO A 604 14.27 -15.72 -34.60
C PRO A 604 13.11 -14.71 -34.42
N TRP A 605 13.33 -13.46 -34.88
CA TRP A 605 12.36 -12.39 -34.68
C TRP A 605 10.95 -12.68 -35.20
N LYS A 606 10.85 -13.20 -36.40
CA LYS A 606 9.56 -13.58 -36.98
C LYS A 606 8.77 -14.54 -36.09
N GLN A 607 9.44 -15.55 -35.52
CA GLN A 607 8.79 -16.52 -34.63
C GLN A 607 8.37 -15.86 -33.31
N ARG A 608 9.17 -14.93 -32.77
CA ARG A 608 8.78 -14.16 -31.58
C ARG A 608 7.52 -13.35 -31.85
N LEU A 609 7.41 -12.67 -33.01
CA LEU A 609 6.23 -11.94 -33.42
C LEU A 609 5.00 -12.86 -33.53
N GLU A 610 5.12 -14.01 -34.21
CA GLU A 610 4.03 -14.99 -34.35
C GLU A 610 3.53 -15.52 -33.01
N ILE A 611 4.42 -15.77 -32.06
CA ILE A 611 4.09 -16.18 -30.69
C ILE A 611 3.34 -15.05 -29.97
N CYS A 612 3.83 -13.79 -30.03
CA CYS A 612 3.16 -12.64 -29.43
C CYS A 612 1.77 -12.40 -30.02
N ILE A 613 1.61 -12.52 -31.36
CA ILE A 613 0.32 -12.40 -32.03
C ILE A 613 -0.64 -13.51 -31.56
N GLY A 614 -0.15 -14.73 -31.43
CA GLY A 614 -0.96 -15.84 -30.92
C GLY A 614 -1.44 -15.61 -29.49
N ALA A 615 -0.54 -15.22 -28.59
CA ALA A 615 -0.89 -14.90 -27.20
C ALA A 615 -1.88 -13.72 -27.11
N ALA A 616 -1.67 -12.66 -27.91
CA ALA A 616 -2.59 -11.52 -28.00
C ALA A 616 -3.98 -11.93 -28.48
N LYS A 617 -4.08 -12.85 -29.48
CA LYS A 617 -5.35 -13.42 -29.94
C LYS A 617 -6.05 -14.23 -28.85
N GLY A 618 -5.30 -14.97 -28.06
CA GLY A 618 -5.85 -15.67 -26.88
C GLY A 618 -6.48 -14.72 -25.87
N LEU A 619 -5.77 -13.65 -25.51
CA LEU A 619 -6.27 -12.62 -24.60
C LEU A 619 -7.44 -11.82 -25.20
N HIS A 620 -7.38 -11.47 -26.48
CA HIS A 620 -8.48 -10.81 -27.17
C HIS A 620 -9.78 -11.65 -27.14
N TYR A 621 -9.66 -12.96 -27.33
CA TYR A 621 -10.80 -13.87 -27.21
C TYR A 621 -11.38 -13.87 -25.78
N LEU A 622 -10.56 -13.86 -24.74
CA LEU A 622 -11.03 -13.78 -23.35
C LEU A 622 -11.76 -12.48 -23.07
N HIS A 623 -11.26 -11.35 -23.60
CA HIS A 623 -11.83 -10.03 -23.33
C HIS A 623 -13.12 -9.74 -24.12
N SER A 624 -13.22 -10.22 -25.37
CA SER A 624 -14.28 -9.81 -26.30
C SER A 624 -14.98 -10.96 -27.02
N GLY A 625 -14.34 -12.12 -27.16
CA GLY A 625 -14.87 -13.26 -27.93
C GLY A 625 -15.62 -14.29 -27.06
N ALA A 626 -15.42 -14.30 -25.76
CA ALA A 626 -16.12 -15.19 -24.84
C ALA A 626 -17.53 -14.66 -24.49
N LYS A 627 -18.43 -15.52 -24.01
CA LYS A 627 -19.80 -15.15 -23.63
C LYS A 627 -19.85 -14.01 -22.60
N HIS A 628 -18.87 -13.95 -21.74
CA HIS A 628 -18.66 -12.89 -20.76
C HIS A 628 -17.19 -12.51 -20.80
N THR A 629 -16.86 -11.25 -20.59
CA THR A 629 -15.47 -10.80 -20.44
C THR A 629 -14.78 -11.61 -19.35
N ILE A 630 -13.62 -12.18 -19.66
CA ILE A 630 -12.80 -12.93 -18.72
C ILE A 630 -11.47 -12.20 -18.59
N ILE A 631 -11.11 -11.81 -17.39
CA ILE A 631 -9.84 -11.19 -17.07
C ILE A 631 -8.91 -12.28 -16.55
N HIS A 632 -7.76 -12.48 -17.21
CA HIS A 632 -6.82 -13.55 -16.89
C HIS A 632 -6.10 -13.32 -15.56
N ARG A 633 -5.63 -12.07 -15.32
CA ARG A 633 -5.05 -11.60 -14.06
C ARG A 633 -3.63 -12.08 -13.75
N ASP A 634 -3.09 -13.04 -14.47
CA ASP A 634 -1.71 -13.53 -14.30
C ASP A 634 -1.01 -13.76 -15.65
N VAL A 635 -1.08 -12.74 -16.51
CA VAL A 635 -0.40 -12.76 -17.82
C VAL A 635 1.10 -12.57 -17.60
N LYS A 636 1.90 -13.58 -18.02
CA LYS A 636 3.37 -13.60 -17.90
C LYS A 636 3.97 -14.60 -18.90
N SER A 637 5.25 -14.49 -19.19
CA SER A 637 5.93 -15.36 -20.15
C SER A 637 5.95 -16.85 -19.77
N THR A 638 5.83 -17.19 -18.46
CA THR A 638 5.68 -18.59 -18.02
C THR A 638 4.29 -19.16 -18.21
N ASN A 639 3.26 -18.33 -18.38
CA ASN A 639 1.89 -18.72 -18.64
C ASN A 639 1.54 -18.65 -20.14
N ILE A 640 2.52 -18.41 -21.00
CA ILE A 640 2.42 -18.57 -22.46
C ILE A 640 3.18 -19.83 -22.82
N LEU A 641 2.47 -20.91 -23.11
CA LEU A 641 3.02 -22.20 -23.47
C LEU A 641 3.09 -22.35 -24.98
N LEU A 642 3.99 -23.22 -25.45
CA LEU A 642 4.22 -23.48 -26.88
C LEU A 642 3.98 -24.96 -27.20
N ASP A 643 3.17 -25.21 -28.23
CA ASP A 643 2.96 -26.57 -28.76
C ASP A 643 4.13 -27.02 -29.66
N GLU A 644 4.01 -28.19 -30.28
CA GLU A 644 5.05 -28.76 -31.14
C GLU A 644 5.38 -27.84 -32.34
N ASN A 645 4.44 -27.01 -32.81
CA ASN A 645 4.58 -26.08 -33.91
C ASN A 645 4.94 -24.66 -33.48
N LEU A 646 5.31 -24.45 -32.20
CA LEU A 646 5.57 -23.16 -31.57
C LEU A 646 4.31 -22.23 -31.58
N VAL A 647 3.10 -22.78 -31.63
CA VAL A 647 1.87 -21.98 -31.49
C VAL A 647 1.67 -21.64 -30.03
N ALA A 648 1.51 -20.34 -29.75
CA ALA A 648 1.30 -19.84 -28.40
C ALA A 648 -0.08 -20.19 -27.86
N LYS A 649 -0.13 -20.63 -26.59
CA LYS A 649 -1.34 -20.93 -25.84
C LYS A 649 -1.25 -20.32 -24.45
N VAL A 650 -2.20 -19.44 -24.12
CA VAL A 650 -2.33 -18.84 -22.80
C VAL A 650 -2.85 -19.90 -21.82
N SER A 651 -2.25 -19.98 -20.62
CA SER A 651 -2.48 -21.02 -19.61
C SER A 651 -2.60 -20.44 -18.20
N ASP A 652 -3.01 -21.28 -17.26
CA ASP A 652 -3.11 -21.00 -15.80
C ASP A 652 -4.21 -19.99 -15.45
N PHE A 653 -5.46 -20.46 -15.49
CA PHE A 653 -6.67 -19.66 -15.23
C PHE A 653 -7.10 -19.64 -13.76
N GLY A 654 -6.31 -20.17 -12.84
CA GLY A 654 -6.65 -20.27 -11.41
C GLY A 654 -6.94 -18.92 -10.73
N LEU A 655 -6.36 -17.82 -11.23
CA LEU A 655 -6.59 -16.47 -10.72
C LEU A 655 -7.65 -15.68 -11.52
N SER A 656 -8.16 -16.20 -12.61
CA SER A 656 -9.05 -15.49 -13.55
C SER A 656 -10.37 -15.08 -12.91
N ARG A 657 -10.96 -14.00 -13.45
CA ARG A 657 -12.23 -13.45 -13.00
C ARG A 657 -13.15 -13.13 -14.19
N LEU A 658 -14.45 -13.30 -13.97
CA LEU A 658 -15.44 -12.70 -14.88
C LEU A 658 -15.38 -11.18 -14.70
N GLY A 659 -15.34 -10.47 -15.80
CA GLY A 659 -15.46 -9.03 -15.86
C GLY A 659 -16.84 -8.54 -15.38
N PRO A 660 -17.09 -7.23 -15.38
CA PRO A 660 -18.36 -6.66 -14.98
C PRO A 660 -19.52 -7.24 -15.77
N THR A 661 -20.58 -7.69 -15.07
CA THR A 661 -21.77 -8.32 -15.70
C THR A 661 -22.89 -7.32 -15.96
N SER A 662 -22.79 -6.10 -15.43
CA SER A 662 -23.78 -5.03 -15.64
C SER A 662 -23.12 -3.82 -16.30
N THR A 663 -23.87 -3.09 -17.12
CA THR A 663 -23.44 -1.85 -17.80
C THR A 663 -23.10 -0.70 -16.83
N SER A 664 -23.50 -0.82 -15.56
CA SER A 664 -23.20 0.16 -14.51
C SER A 664 -21.88 -0.09 -13.78
N GLN A 665 -21.24 -1.26 -13.96
CA GLN A 665 -19.97 -1.58 -13.34
C GLN A 665 -18.85 -1.55 -14.39
N THR A 666 -17.82 -0.76 -14.13
CA THR A 666 -16.65 -0.62 -15.02
C THR A 666 -15.47 -1.51 -14.65
N HIS A 667 -15.50 -2.14 -13.48
CA HIS A 667 -14.40 -2.94 -12.92
C HIS A 667 -14.89 -4.00 -11.95
N VAL A 668 -14.02 -4.94 -11.60
CA VAL A 668 -14.22 -5.94 -10.54
C VAL A 668 -13.36 -5.56 -9.33
N SER A 669 -13.99 -5.17 -8.22
CA SER A 669 -13.26 -4.93 -6.96
C SER A 669 -12.79 -6.27 -6.38
N THR A 670 -11.49 -6.44 -6.21
CA THR A 670 -10.91 -7.70 -5.74
C THR A 670 -9.51 -7.49 -5.16
N VAL A 671 -9.13 -8.32 -4.20
CA VAL A 671 -7.76 -8.35 -3.65
C VAL A 671 -6.75 -8.50 -4.78
N VAL A 672 -5.67 -7.73 -4.76
CA VAL A 672 -4.62 -7.80 -5.77
C VAL A 672 -3.98 -9.19 -5.76
N LYS A 673 -3.91 -9.79 -6.92
CA LYS A 673 -3.20 -11.05 -7.20
C LYS A 673 -2.54 -10.95 -8.57
N GLY A 674 -1.47 -11.71 -8.78
CA GLY A 674 -0.69 -11.72 -10.01
C GLY A 674 0.80 -11.84 -9.72
N SER A 675 1.62 -11.96 -10.76
CA SER A 675 3.06 -12.15 -10.65
C SER A 675 3.81 -10.82 -10.62
N PHE A 676 4.71 -10.66 -9.67
CA PHE A 676 5.52 -9.45 -9.52
C PHE A 676 6.30 -9.10 -10.80
N GLY A 677 6.36 -7.81 -11.12
CA GLY A 677 6.96 -7.29 -12.36
C GLY A 677 6.01 -7.26 -13.56
N TYR A 678 4.84 -7.95 -13.48
CA TYR A 678 3.79 -7.93 -14.51
C TYR A 678 2.51 -7.25 -14.04
N ILE A 679 2.36 -7.03 -12.72
CA ILE A 679 1.13 -6.45 -12.15
C ILE A 679 0.96 -5.01 -12.64
N ASP A 680 -0.24 -4.72 -13.14
CA ASP A 680 -0.68 -3.37 -13.50
C ASP A 680 -0.63 -2.44 -12.28
N PRO A 681 0.13 -1.33 -12.32
CA PRO A 681 0.20 -0.38 -11.21
C PRO A 681 -1.15 0.26 -10.86
N GLU A 682 -2.04 0.45 -11.83
CA GLU A 682 -3.37 0.99 -11.56
C GLU A 682 -4.25 -0.05 -10.85
N TYR A 683 -4.30 -1.29 -11.33
CA TYR A 683 -4.97 -2.38 -10.64
C TYR A 683 -4.39 -2.61 -9.24
N TYR A 684 -3.07 -2.57 -9.12
CA TYR A 684 -2.41 -2.72 -7.83
C TYR A 684 -2.86 -1.65 -6.82
N ARG A 685 -2.93 -0.38 -7.25
CA ARG A 685 -3.29 0.75 -6.40
C ARG A 685 -4.78 0.82 -6.07
N ARG A 686 -5.65 0.62 -7.07
CA ARG A 686 -7.09 0.82 -6.94
C ARG A 686 -7.85 -0.42 -6.53
N GLN A 687 -7.24 -1.61 -6.61
CA GLN A 687 -7.89 -2.91 -6.47
C GLN A 687 -9.10 -3.10 -7.43
N GLN A 688 -9.13 -2.32 -8.49
CA GLN A 688 -10.12 -2.31 -9.54
C GLN A 688 -9.57 -3.06 -10.74
N LEU A 689 -9.92 -4.34 -10.84
CA LEU A 689 -9.48 -5.21 -11.92
C LEU A 689 -10.31 -4.96 -13.17
N THR A 690 -9.63 -4.72 -14.29
CA THR A 690 -10.23 -4.59 -15.62
C THR A 690 -9.45 -5.44 -16.63
N GLU A 691 -9.99 -5.62 -17.85
CA GLU A 691 -9.26 -6.23 -18.96
C GLU A 691 -7.97 -5.44 -19.30
N LYS A 692 -7.93 -4.15 -18.98
CA LYS A 692 -6.75 -3.29 -19.19
C LYS A 692 -5.56 -3.66 -18.30
N SER A 693 -5.82 -4.38 -17.19
CA SER A 693 -4.76 -4.93 -16.34
C SER A 693 -4.00 -6.07 -17.05
N ASP A 694 -4.71 -6.92 -17.80
CA ASP A 694 -4.06 -7.95 -18.66
C ASP A 694 -3.25 -7.31 -19.79
N VAL A 695 -3.75 -6.19 -20.35
CA VAL A 695 -3.05 -5.43 -21.41
C VAL A 695 -1.72 -4.90 -20.90
N TYR A 696 -1.67 -4.34 -19.66
CA TYR A 696 -0.43 -3.90 -19.04
C TYR A 696 0.56 -5.07 -18.89
N SER A 697 0.10 -6.17 -18.28
CA SER A 697 0.93 -7.36 -18.06
C SER A 697 1.48 -7.90 -19.39
N PHE A 698 0.67 -7.86 -20.45
CA PHE A 698 1.11 -8.24 -21.78
C PHE A 698 2.13 -7.28 -22.38
N GLY A 699 2.02 -5.97 -22.12
CA GLY A 699 3.05 -4.97 -22.48
C GLY A 699 4.42 -5.29 -21.88
N VAL A 700 4.46 -5.78 -20.64
CA VAL A 700 5.69 -6.27 -19.99
C VAL A 700 6.23 -7.50 -20.72
N VAL A 701 5.37 -8.45 -21.09
CA VAL A 701 5.77 -9.65 -21.88
C VAL A 701 6.36 -9.22 -23.22
N LEU A 702 5.80 -8.22 -23.89
CA LEU A 702 6.34 -7.73 -25.17
C LEU A 702 7.77 -7.19 -25.01
N PHE A 703 8.05 -6.39 -23.98
CA PHE A 703 9.41 -5.95 -23.72
C PHE A 703 10.34 -7.09 -23.27
N GLU A 704 9.83 -8.08 -22.55
CA GLU A 704 10.56 -9.29 -22.20
C GLU A 704 11.00 -10.05 -23.47
N VAL A 705 10.12 -10.14 -24.47
CA VAL A 705 10.38 -10.76 -25.79
C VAL A 705 11.40 -9.96 -26.61
N LEU A 706 11.31 -8.62 -26.59
CA LEU A 706 12.20 -7.75 -27.35
C LEU A 706 13.63 -7.75 -26.79
N CYS A 707 13.75 -7.71 -25.46
CA CYS A 707 15.03 -7.52 -24.76
C CYS A 707 15.69 -8.83 -24.33
N ALA A 708 14.96 -9.96 -24.34
CA ALA A 708 15.35 -11.22 -23.71
C ALA A 708 15.84 -11.05 -22.25
N ARG A 709 15.11 -10.22 -21.49
CA ARG A 709 15.43 -9.91 -20.09
C ARG A 709 14.23 -10.17 -19.18
N PRO A 710 14.45 -10.58 -17.91
CA PRO A 710 13.35 -10.82 -16.96
C PRO A 710 12.60 -9.52 -16.63
N PRO A 711 11.33 -9.61 -16.16
CA PRO A 711 10.49 -8.46 -15.86
C PRO A 711 11.06 -7.55 -14.76
N VAL A 712 11.96 -8.09 -13.95
CA VAL A 712 12.75 -7.34 -12.96
C VAL A 712 14.22 -7.45 -13.36
N ILE A 713 14.84 -6.31 -13.65
CA ILE A 713 16.24 -6.21 -14.09
C ILE A 713 17.12 -5.84 -12.89
N SER A 714 18.22 -6.57 -12.70
CA SER A 714 19.28 -6.20 -11.76
C SER A 714 20.39 -5.50 -12.55
N SER A 715 20.50 -4.18 -12.47
CA SER A 715 21.54 -3.40 -13.17
C SER A 715 22.82 -3.26 -12.37
N SER A 716 22.75 -3.40 -11.04
CA SER A 716 23.87 -3.50 -10.11
C SER A 716 23.41 -4.30 -8.89
N PRO A 717 24.31 -4.70 -7.97
CA PRO A 717 23.89 -5.39 -6.74
C PRO A 717 22.81 -4.66 -5.94
N ASN A 718 22.66 -3.35 -6.13
CA ASN A 718 21.77 -2.47 -5.37
C ASN A 718 20.60 -1.86 -6.16
N GLU A 719 20.43 -2.17 -7.46
CA GLU A 719 19.37 -1.60 -8.29
C GLU A 719 18.60 -2.67 -9.04
N LYS A 720 17.35 -2.90 -8.63
CA LYS A 720 16.35 -3.62 -9.42
C LYS A 720 15.45 -2.60 -10.09
N ALA A 721 15.56 -2.48 -11.39
CA ALA A 721 14.63 -1.69 -12.18
C ALA A 721 13.52 -2.58 -12.75
N SER A 722 12.29 -2.09 -12.80
CA SER A 722 11.24 -2.70 -13.59
C SER A 722 11.64 -2.70 -15.06
N LEU A 723 11.56 -3.86 -15.72
CA LEU A 723 11.79 -3.95 -17.17
C LEU A 723 10.88 -2.97 -17.93
N ALA A 724 9.63 -2.85 -17.52
CA ALA A 724 8.67 -1.94 -18.11
C ALA A 724 9.15 -0.48 -18.07
N GLU A 725 9.56 0.00 -16.91
CA GLU A 725 10.05 1.39 -16.76
C GLU A 725 11.38 1.61 -17.46
N TRP A 726 12.30 0.65 -17.34
CA TRP A 726 13.59 0.73 -18.01
C TRP A 726 13.41 0.81 -19.53
N ALA A 727 12.62 -0.07 -20.13
CA ALA A 727 12.39 -0.09 -21.56
C ALA A 727 11.63 1.16 -22.06
N ARG A 728 10.65 1.67 -21.27
CA ARG A 728 9.96 2.93 -21.57
C ARG A 728 10.92 4.13 -21.66
N LYS A 729 11.91 4.23 -20.76
CA LYS A 729 12.92 5.28 -20.81
C LYS A 729 13.72 5.25 -22.14
N PHE A 730 14.08 4.06 -22.63
CA PHE A 730 14.75 3.94 -23.92
C PHE A 730 13.83 4.26 -25.10
N TYR A 731 12.56 3.84 -25.04
CA TYR A 731 11.58 4.21 -26.04
C TYR A 731 11.37 5.73 -26.12
N GLN A 732 11.22 6.41 -25.00
CA GLN A 732 11.05 7.87 -24.94
C GLN A 732 12.27 8.63 -25.45
N ARG A 733 13.48 8.08 -25.32
CA ARG A 733 14.71 8.63 -25.86
C ARG A 733 14.92 8.32 -27.35
N GLY A 734 14.09 7.50 -27.96
CA GLY A 734 14.24 7.05 -29.34
C GLY A 734 15.42 6.11 -29.57
N THR A 735 15.86 5.39 -28.53
CA THR A 735 17.05 4.52 -28.55
C THR A 735 16.71 3.06 -28.25
N VAL A 736 15.55 2.60 -28.73
CA VAL A 736 15.07 1.23 -28.50
C VAL A 736 16.03 0.17 -29.08
N ASP A 737 16.73 0.49 -30.15
CA ASP A 737 17.75 -0.36 -30.77
C ASP A 737 18.85 -0.83 -29.80
N GLN A 738 19.12 -0.04 -28.74
CA GLN A 738 20.15 -0.36 -27.74
C GLN A 738 19.72 -1.46 -26.76
N ILE A 739 18.41 -1.70 -26.63
CA ILE A 739 17.85 -2.67 -25.67
C ILE A 739 17.40 -3.97 -26.32
N VAL A 740 17.44 -4.08 -27.63
CA VAL A 740 17.08 -5.29 -28.38
C VAL A 740 18.04 -6.42 -28.03
N ASP A 741 17.48 -7.63 -27.89
CA ASP A 741 18.26 -8.87 -27.67
C ASP A 741 19.44 -8.95 -28.66
N PRO A 742 20.67 -9.10 -28.16
CA PRO A 742 21.86 -9.17 -29.03
C PRO A 742 21.78 -10.29 -30.12
N HIS A 743 21.06 -11.36 -29.84
CA HIS A 743 20.86 -12.47 -30.79
C HIS A 743 19.98 -12.09 -31.99
N LEU A 744 19.21 -11.02 -31.88
CA LEU A 744 18.35 -10.51 -32.94
C LEU A 744 19.05 -9.45 -33.84
N LYS A 745 20.27 -9.04 -33.48
CA LYS A 745 21.02 -8.02 -34.25
C LYS A 745 21.34 -8.52 -35.65
N GLY A 746 20.92 -7.75 -36.67
CA GLY A 746 21.07 -8.09 -38.08
C GLY A 746 19.87 -8.82 -38.69
N GLU A 747 18.98 -9.44 -37.90
CA GLU A 747 17.78 -10.09 -38.41
C GLU A 747 16.55 -9.16 -38.41
N VAL A 748 16.55 -8.17 -37.54
CA VAL A 748 15.38 -7.32 -37.27
C VAL A 748 15.52 -5.99 -37.98
N THR A 749 14.45 -5.60 -38.69
CA THR A 749 14.41 -4.28 -39.34
C THR A 749 14.03 -3.18 -38.35
N PRO A 750 14.66 -1.98 -38.45
CA PRO A 750 14.33 -0.86 -37.52
C PRO A 750 12.85 -0.48 -37.53
N VAL A 751 12.16 -0.57 -38.67
CA VAL A 751 10.72 -0.25 -38.76
C VAL A 751 9.86 -1.24 -37.99
N SER A 752 10.19 -2.54 -38.01
CA SER A 752 9.50 -3.58 -37.25
C SER A 752 9.71 -3.42 -35.76
N ILE A 753 10.98 -3.17 -35.32
CA ILE A 753 11.29 -2.90 -33.90
C ILE A 753 10.52 -1.70 -33.36
N ASN A 754 10.56 -0.58 -34.11
CA ASN A 754 9.92 0.66 -33.67
C ASN A 754 8.40 0.47 -33.53
N LYS A 755 7.76 -0.23 -34.47
CA LYS A 755 6.32 -0.53 -34.37
C LYS A 755 6.01 -1.45 -33.21
N PHE A 756 6.81 -2.48 -32.99
CA PHE A 756 6.64 -3.40 -31.85
C PHE A 756 6.80 -2.66 -30.51
N ALA A 757 7.83 -1.83 -30.39
CA ALA A 757 8.08 -1.06 -29.17
C ALA A 757 7.01 0.02 -28.90
N GLU A 758 6.45 0.61 -29.97
CA GLU A 758 5.29 1.52 -29.88
C GLU A 758 4.10 0.82 -29.22
N ILE A 759 3.76 -0.40 -29.69
CA ILE A 759 2.66 -1.18 -29.14
C ILE A 759 2.94 -1.60 -27.70
N ALA A 760 4.15 -2.10 -27.42
CA ALA A 760 4.54 -2.48 -26.07
C ALA A 760 4.44 -1.29 -25.10
N ASN A 761 4.91 -0.10 -25.54
CA ASN A 761 4.82 1.12 -24.72
C ASN A 761 3.38 1.60 -24.52
N SER A 762 2.51 1.50 -25.56
CA SER A 762 1.09 1.88 -25.40
C SER A 762 0.34 0.98 -24.41
N CYS A 763 0.69 -0.29 -24.33
CA CYS A 763 0.14 -1.20 -23.32
C CYS A 763 0.53 -0.80 -21.87
N LEU A 764 1.66 -0.12 -21.69
CA LEU A 764 2.22 0.27 -20.38
C LEU A 764 1.79 1.68 -19.92
N HIS A 765 0.75 2.29 -20.53
CA HIS A 765 0.25 3.57 -20.03
C HIS A 765 -0.18 3.47 -18.57
N GLY A 766 0.06 4.56 -17.80
CA GLY A 766 -0.23 4.60 -16.38
C GLY A 766 -1.70 4.45 -16.03
N GLN A 767 -2.58 4.95 -16.92
CA GLN A 767 -4.04 4.85 -16.79
C GLN A 767 -4.58 3.78 -17.75
N GLY A 768 -5.41 2.87 -17.25
CA GLY A 768 -5.98 1.78 -18.05
C GLY A 768 -6.79 2.25 -19.25
N ILE A 769 -7.50 3.38 -19.12
CA ILE A 769 -8.30 3.95 -20.20
C ILE A 769 -7.46 4.39 -21.41
N GLU A 770 -6.19 4.74 -21.21
CA GLU A 770 -5.26 5.13 -22.27
C GLU A 770 -4.63 3.94 -22.98
N ARG A 771 -4.74 2.73 -22.41
CA ARG A 771 -4.20 1.50 -22.99
C ARG A 771 -5.09 1.02 -24.13
N PRO A 772 -4.51 0.46 -25.21
CA PRO A 772 -5.27 -0.14 -26.29
C PRO A 772 -6.15 -1.30 -25.78
N ASN A 773 -7.13 -1.74 -26.54
CA ASN A 773 -7.73 -3.06 -26.36
C ASN A 773 -6.85 -4.15 -26.99
N MET A 774 -7.09 -5.43 -26.64
CA MET A 774 -6.27 -6.51 -27.19
C MET A 774 -6.44 -6.72 -28.70
N GLY A 775 -7.56 -6.29 -29.28
CA GLY A 775 -7.76 -6.29 -30.73
C GLY A 775 -6.81 -5.32 -31.45
N ASP A 776 -6.63 -4.11 -30.88
CA ASP A 776 -5.68 -3.12 -31.42
C ASP A 776 -4.24 -3.62 -31.29
N VAL A 777 -3.92 -4.31 -30.18
CA VAL A 777 -2.60 -4.93 -29.96
C VAL A 777 -2.33 -6.01 -31.01
N VAL A 778 -3.31 -6.89 -31.28
CA VAL A 778 -3.20 -7.92 -32.34
C VAL A 778 -2.90 -7.27 -33.69
N TRP A 779 -3.72 -6.28 -34.09
CA TRP A 779 -3.55 -5.57 -35.36
C TRP A 779 -2.15 -4.91 -35.46
N GLY A 780 -1.71 -4.24 -34.41
CA GLY A 780 -0.40 -3.60 -34.37
C GLY A 780 0.75 -4.60 -34.51
N LEU A 781 0.69 -5.76 -33.82
CA LEU A 781 1.71 -6.81 -33.88
C LEU A 781 1.73 -7.47 -35.29
N GLU A 782 0.55 -7.72 -35.91
CA GLU A 782 0.46 -8.21 -37.27
C GLU A 782 1.06 -7.21 -38.29
N PHE A 783 0.87 -5.90 -38.04
CA PHE A 783 1.49 -4.87 -38.86
C PHE A 783 3.02 -4.85 -38.67
N ALA A 784 3.54 -5.00 -37.45
CA ALA A 784 4.99 -5.13 -37.20
C ALA A 784 5.59 -6.35 -37.95
N LEU A 785 4.86 -7.48 -38.00
CA LEU A 785 5.26 -8.66 -38.76
C LEU A 785 5.26 -8.39 -40.29
N GLN A 786 4.25 -7.68 -40.79
CA GLN A 786 4.17 -7.30 -42.21
C GLN A 786 5.32 -6.37 -42.60
N LEU A 787 5.68 -5.40 -41.73
CA LEU A 787 6.85 -4.51 -41.95
C LEU A 787 8.15 -5.31 -42.05
N GLN A 788 8.33 -6.31 -41.17
CA GLN A 788 9.51 -7.20 -41.22
C GLN A 788 9.57 -7.95 -42.55
N GLN A 789 8.46 -8.61 -42.95
CA GLN A 789 8.38 -9.40 -44.20
C GLN A 789 8.58 -8.56 -45.46
N THR A 790 8.08 -7.31 -45.44
CA THR A 790 8.21 -6.41 -46.60
C THR A 790 9.65 -5.95 -46.77
N ALA A 791 10.33 -5.63 -45.65
CA ALA A 791 11.73 -5.22 -45.67
C ALA A 791 12.68 -6.38 -46.07
N GLU A 792 12.37 -7.60 -45.68
CA GLU A 792 13.10 -8.81 -46.13
C GLU A 792 13.01 -9.04 -47.62
N LYS A 793 11.83 -8.76 -48.24
CA LYS A 793 11.61 -8.90 -49.67
C LYS A 793 12.22 -7.82 -50.55
N ASN A 794 12.35 -6.58 -50.03
CA ASN A 794 12.83 -5.39 -50.72
C ASN A 794 13.83 -4.58 -49.89
N PRO A 795 15.09 -5.02 -49.76
CA PRO A 795 16.05 -4.36 -48.92
C PRO A 795 16.39 -2.89 -49.32
N ASN A 796 16.15 -2.53 -50.58
CA ASN A 796 16.45 -1.20 -51.13
C ASN A 796 15.34 -0.14 -50.95
N SER A 797 14.10 -0.55 -50.56
CA SER A 797 12.97 0.39 -50.40
C SER A 797 12.90 1.05 -49.04
N VAL A 798 13.66 0.60 -48.06
CA VAL A 798 13.60 1.05 -46.66
C VAL A 798 14.28 2.42 -46.46
N VAL A 799 15.19 2.85 -47.35
CA VAL A 799 15.89 4.14 -47.28
C VAL A 799 14.97 5.33 -47.58
N GLY A 800 13.91 5.12 -48.39
CA GLY A 800 12.92 6.16 -48.76
C GLY A 800 11.87 6.46 -47.72
N MET A 801 11.42 5.43 -46.96
CA MET A 801 10.33 5.56 -45.98
C MET A 801 10.73 6.33 -44.70
N ASN A 802 12.01 6.37 -44.33
CA ASN A 802 12.50 7.08 -43.15
C ASN A 802 12.48 8.62 -43.29
N MET A 803 12.43 9.17 -44.48
CA MET A 803 12.42 10.61 -44.74
C MET A 803 11.00 11.20 -44.76
N GLU A 804 9.99 10.45 -45.24
CA GLU A 804 8.59 10.91 -45.31
C GLU A 804 7.89 10.87 -43.96
N ASN A 805 8.13 9.87 -43.11
CA ASN A 805 7.58 9.78 -41.78
C ASN A 805 8.15 10.82 -40.81
N LYS A 806 9.43 11.22 -40.99
CA LYS A 806 10.00 12.33 -40.20
C LYS A 806 9.40 13.69 -40.57
N ARG A 807 9.01 13.88 -41.86
CA ARG A 807 8.32 15.08 -42.33
C ARG A 807 6.87 15.17 -41.88
N SER A 808 6.13 14.04 -41.85
CA SER A 808 4.73 14.02 -41.43
C SER A 808 4.56 14.17 -39.90
N LEU A 809 5.53 13.73 -39.11
CA LEU A 809 5.56 13.92 -37.65
C LEU A 809 5.98 15.35 -37.27
N LEU A 810 6.83 16.02 -38.05
CA LEU A 810 7.19 17.42 -37.85
C LEU A 810 6.04 18.37 -38.21
N LEU A 811 5.28 18.06 -39.27
CA LEU A 811 4.11 18.85 -39.68
C LEU A 811 2.93 18.72 -38.72
N LYS A 812 2.72 17.55 -38.08
CA LYS A 812 1.68 17.37 -37.05
C LYS A 812 2.00 18.05 -35.72
N ASN A 813 3.28 18.29 -35.40
CA ASN A 813 3.71 19.02 -34.20
C ASN A 813 3.71 20.54 -34.35
N GLU A 814 3.64 21.08 -35.59
CA GLU A 814 3.47 22.52 -35.83
C GLU A 814 2.01 22.94 -35.79
N ASP A 815 1.07 22.09 -36.21
CA ASP A 815 -0.37 22.36 -36.17
C ASP A 815 -0.98 22.31 -34.76
N LEU A 816 -0.29 21.72 -33.77
CA LEU A 816 -0.68 21.68 -32.35
C LEU A 816 -0.12 22.86 -31.52
N LYS A 817 0.65 23.76 -32.14
CA LYS A 817 1.15 24.98 -31.49
C LYS A 817 0.41 26.26 -31.87
N CYS A 818 -0.59 26.17 -32.72
CA CYS A 818 -1.40 27.32 -33.21
C CYS A 818 -2.91 27.14 -33.01
N SER A 819 -3.35 26.43 -31.99
CA SER A 819 -4.77 26.46 -31.58
C SER A 819 -4.90 26.52 -30.06
#